data_c6f0643acc8f2c63aa41166851bd6aa2
#
_entry.id   c6f0643acc8f2c63aa41166851bd6aa2
#
_cell.length_a   1.000
_cell.length_b   1.000
_cell.length_c   1.000
_cell.angle_alpha   90.00
_cell.angle_beta   90.00
_cell.angle_gamma   90.00
#
_symmetry.space_group_name_H-M   'P 1'
#
loop_
_entity.id
_entity.type
_entity.pdbx_description
1 polymer ?
#
loop_
_entity_poly.entity_id
_entity_poly.type
_entity_poly.pdbx_seq_one_letter_code
_entity_poly.pdbx_strand_id
1 'polypeptide(L)'
;MEENRAENQTPQRQHTQAKTHQAHKKKKGGTAKTVIGTILAIGLTTCLMFFAIFMVYVHTSLDLNVDISAYTLKQSSTVYYQDKASGEWVELTKLHGVENRTLVSIDDIPKHVREALISIEDERFESHHGVDWKSTAKAILGKLTGTSTRGGSTITQQVVKNMTGDNEVTIKRKVTEIFRALRLEKNYSKDEILETYLNLVYFGNGCNGIEAAAEGYFGKTVGELSIAEAASIVGITQFPYKYDPSRGDWYREQNKERQLTVLYKMHELGKISDEEYEQAKVEPLVFSWDPGFVPSAGVASRVDTASSTEYDSYFVERMFNDIVADMHEQLGYDESVAKDLLYTGGYSIYCTVDPKVQSIVESVYADRNNLNYTSSKGQLLQSGATIIDNTTGDIVAVAGRVGEREGRFLLDYSTVVRQCGSAIKPLSVYAPALDDGVITPASVIDDYPVEMLGGSIWPVNAYSGYRSIMTLQDAIRNSSNPTAVRTAIKLTLPASYAFMTENLSFTTLTNDDMTAAGALALGGLSKGVTTREMAAAYATFARGGVYTTPRTYTEVLDHNGNVILENKTESHVAMKESTAYSMNELLKNVVRNGTGTGASFSGMTIAGKTGSTNSNNDRYFVGYTPYYTAAVWVGYDTPTRIVASGNPAATLWKTFMSKVHAGLPNKDFEVSSADMVSVTVCTQTGLLASAGCPSQTVKVAKDYAPSLSCDGHISVTVCADSGMLASDYCPNVTTAYVLDLSQPNVSSGWGYKRELLTTPLSAALQATYQAQLEEGLISSIPAGEPVRTNSGTVQLYSDLMYSGMCTTHTTPLEPTPDPDAPDDGSGTAPGGDATTGGDSGTQTPSDNTGTAGDSASGDVGDNGQFLNWLLNNGGTGR
;
A
#
# COMPACT_ATOMS: atom_id res chain seq x y z
N MET A 1 5.83 60.59 9.52
CA MET A 1 6.20 61.61 10.55
C MET A 1 7.69 61.56 10.61
N GLU A 2 8.19 62.42 9.90
CA GLU A 2 8.92 63.65 10.19
C GLU A 2 10.39 63.34 10.46
N GLU A 3 11.29 63.63 9.50
CA GLU A 3 11.92 64.96 9.22
C GLU A 3 12.88 65.30 10.35
N ASN A 4 14.12 65.65 10.15
CA ASN A 4 14.70 66.69 9.29
C ASN A 4 16.22 66.58 9.35
N ARG A 5 16.97 66.73 8.25
CA ARG A 5 17.55 67.95 7.68
C ARG A 5 18.52 68.72 8.59
N ALA A 6 19.68 68.95 8.13
CA ALA A 6 20.42 69.96 7.51
C ALA A 6 21.68 70.27 8.34
N GLU A 7 22.81 70.78 7.98
CA GLU A 7 23.35 71.51 6.83
C GLU A 7 24.82 71.87 7.19
N ASN A 8 25.64 71.86 6.16
CA ASN A 8 26.72 72.78 5.89
C ASN A 8 27.44 73.60 6.99
N GLN A 9 28.74 73.56 6.99
CA GLN A 9 29.54 74.78 6.66
C GLN A 9 31.06 74.53 6.71
N THR A 10 31.76 74.84 5.60
CA THR A 10 33.15 75.22 5.54
C THR A 10 33.33 76.69 5.94
N PRO A 11 34.46 77.11 6.53
CA PRO A 11 35.30 78.02 5.81
C PRO A 11 36.83 77.94 6.02
N GLN A 12 37.49 78.27 4.95
CA GLN A 12 38.64 79.16 4.65
C GLN A 12 39.94 79.09 5.49
N ARG A 13 40.97 78.83 4.65
CA ARG A 13 42.37 79.41 4.60
C ARG A 13 42.77 80.49 5.62
N GLN A 14 44.01 80.27 6.13
CA GLN A 14 45.07 81.26 6.17
C GLN A 14 46.45 80.69 6.07
N HIS A 15 47.29 81.35 5.19
CA HIS A 15 48.71 81.24 4.96
C HIS A 15 49.55 81.73 6.16
N THR A 16 50.66 81.09 6.44
CA THR A 16 51.91 81.76 6.73
C THR A 16 53.20 80.82 6.63
N GLN A 17 54.03 81.19 5.75
CA GLN A 17 55.52 81.16 5.62
C GLN A 17 56.36 80.18 6.39
N ALA A 18 57.20 79.57 5.65
CA ALA A 18 58.52 78.91 5.70
C ALA A 18 59.42 79.17 6.88
N LYS A 19 60.06 78.07 7.33
CA LYS A 19 61.48 78.05 7.70
C LYS A 19 62.11 76.70 7.41
N THR A 20 63.14 76.74 6.52
CA THR A 20 64.08 75.65 6.22
C THR A 20 64.81 75.14 7.47
N HIS A 21 64.86 73.80 7.62
CA HIS A 21 65.93 73.06 8.28
C HIS A 21 66.15 71.73 7.63
N GLN A 22 67.38 71.49 7.18
CA GLN A 22 67.91 70.23 6.75
C GLN A 22 67.75 69.11 7.84
N ALA A 23 67.31 67.97 7.48
CA ALA A 23 67.44 66.80 8.30
C ALA A 23 67.47 65.47 7.49
N HIS A 24 68.48 64.81 7.64
CA HIS A 24 68.93 63.42 7.39
C HIS A 24 67.89 62.44 6.76
N LYS A 25 68.28 61.93 5.60
CA LYS A 25 67.69 60.69 5.02
C LYS A 25 67.99 59.51 5.97
N LYS A 26 66.98 59.03 6.70
CA LYS A 26 66.92 57.67 7.23
C LYS A 26 66.23 56.76 6.21
N LYS A 27 66.94 55.68 5.77
CA LYS A 27 66.45 54.59 4.98
C LYS A 27 65.22 53.92 5.67
N LYS A 28 63.98 54.17 5.26
CA LYS A 28 62.81 53.39 5.58
C LYS A 28 62.47 52.51 4.40
N GLY A 29 63.21 51.43 4.25
CA GLY A 29 62.95 50.45 3.16
C GLY A 29 62.81 49.00 3.63
N GLY A 30 63.08 48.70 4.94
CA GLY A 30 63.06 47.31 5.44
C GLY A 30 61.77 46.85 6.12
N THR A 31 61.09 47.74 6.81
CA THR A 31 59.95 47.34 7.68
C THR A 31 58.70 46.95 6.89
N ALA A 32 58.40 47.61 5.75
CA ALA A 32 57.20 47.26 4.97
C ALA A 32 57.31 45.86 4.31
N LYS A 33 58.50 45.53 3.79
CA LYS A 33 58.72 44.18 3.22
C LYS A 33 58.67 43.06 4.27
N THR A 34 59.18 43.32 5.47
CA THR A 34 59.13 42.37 6.59
C THR A 34 57.69 42.21 7.07
N VAL A 35 56.88 43.24 7.23
CA VAL A 35 55.48 43.20 7.64
C VAL A 35 54.65 42.47 6.59
N ILE A 36 54.81 42.77 5.29
CA ILE A 36 54.11 42.07 4.20
C ILE A 36 54.51 40.58 4.18
N GLY A 37 55.80 40.27 4.34
CA GLY A 37 56.28 38.88 4.43
C GLY A 37 55.71 38.12 5.63
N THR A 38 55.55 38.76 6.79
CA THR A 38 54.95 38.16 7.97
C THR A 38 53.46 37.93 7.80
N ILE A 39 52.71 38.88 7.20
CA ILE A 39 51.30 38.72 6.90
C ILE A 39 51.12 37.58 5.88
N LEU A 40 51.94 37.50 4.86
CA LEU A 40 51.88 36.41 3.87
C LEU A 40 52.25 35.05 4.53
N ALA A 41 53.23 35.01 5.42
CA ALA A 41 53.61 33.79 6.16
C ALA A 41 52.48 33.34 7.11
N ILE A 42 51.84 34.26 7.86
CA ILE A 42 50.69 33.95 8.71
C ILE A 42 49.52 33.49 7.84
N GLY A 43 49.26 34.16 6.74
CA GLY A 43 48.21 33.74 5.80
C GLY A 43 48.44 32.32 5.24
N LEU A 44 49.69 32.01 4.85
CA LEU A 44 50.08 30.70 4.35
C LEU A 44 49.97 29.61 5.43
N THR A 45 50.48 29.88 6.65
CA THR A 45 50.34 28.91 7.75
C THR A 45 48.88 28.64 8.17
N THR A 46 48.06 29.70 8.17
CA THR A 46 46.62 29.56 8.45
C THR A 46 45.93 28.74 7.36
N CYS A 47 46.25 29.00 6.08
CA CYS A 47 45.73 28.21 4.97
C CYS A 47 46.16 26.74 5.05
N LEU A 48 47.42 26.47 5.39
CA LEU A 48 47.94 25.10 5.57
C LEU A 48 47.24 24.37 6.73
N MET A 49 46.98 25.09 7.82
CA MET A 49 46.27 24.53 8.97
C MET A 49 44.81 24.17 8.60
N PHE A 50 44.11 25.08 7.96
CA PHE A 50 42.74 24.80 7.44
C PHE A 50 42.76 23.66 6.44
N PHE A 51 43.73 23.60 5.55
CA PHE A 51 43.91 22.51 4.60
C PHE A 51 44.15 21.16 5.31
N ALA A 52 45.01 21.14 6.36
CA ALA A 52 45.20 19.91 7.13
C ALA A 52 43.96 19.44 7.86
N ILE A 53 43.20 20.36 8.49
CA ILE A 53 41.92 20.05 9.13
C ILE A 53 40.91 19.51 8.08
N PHE A 54 40.84 20.15 6.93
CA PHE A 54 39.98 19.72 5.82
C PHE A 54 40.38 18.33 5.32
N MET A 55 41.68 18.03 5.17
CA MET A 55 42.16 16.70 4.78
C MET A 55 41.85 15.61 5.84
N VAL A 56 41.93 15.95 7.11
CA VAL A 56 41.47 15.04 8.19
C VAL A 56 40.00 14.78 8.07
N TYR A 57 39.19 15.82 7.89
CA TYR A 57 37.75 15.69 7.67
C TYR A 57 37.43 14.78 6.46
N VAL A 58 38.10 14.98 5.33
CA VAL A 58 37.94 14.16 4.14
C VAL A 58 38.23 12.67 4.43
N HIS A 59 39.32 12.40 5.15
CA HIS A 59 39.70 11.01 5.44
C HIS A 59 38.85 10.32 6.50
N THR A 60 38.26 11.07 7.43
CA THR A 60 37.55 10.49 8.58
C THR A 60 36.02 10.52 8.43
N SER A 61 35.49 11.45 7.61
CA SER A 61 34.05 11.73 7.57
C SER A 61 33.40 11.51 6.18
N LEU A 62 34.20 11.21 5.14
CA LEU A 62 33.69 10.94 3.80
C LEU A 62 33.97 9.48 3.44
N ASP A 63 32.94 8.79 2.99
CA ASP A 63 33.12 7.50 2.31
C ASP A 63 33.67 7.76 0.90
N LEU A 64 34.88 7.30 0.65
CA LEU A 64 35.61 7.48 -0.60
C LEU A 64 35.69 6.17 -1.42
N ASN A 65 35.03 5.10 -1.02
CA ASN A 65 35.10 3.84 -1.72
C ASN A 65 34.21 3.91 -2.96
N VAL A 66 34.80 3.63 -4.10
CA VAL A 66 34.10 3.37 -5.37
C VAL A 66 34.88 2.28 -6.04
N ASP A 67 34.25 1.15 -6.30
CA ASP A 67 34.84 -0.01 -6.97
C ASP A 67 34.11 -0.24 -8.31
N ILE A 68 34.84 -0.11 -9.41
CA ILE A 68 34.32 -0.37 -10.75
C ILE A 68 34.59 -1.80 -11.23
N SER A 69 35.36 -2.60 -10.48
CA SER A 69 35.69 -3.97 -10.88
C SER A 69 34.45 -4.86 -10.99
N ALA A 70 33.41 -4.55 -10.22
CA ALA A 70 32.11 -5.22 -10.32
C ALA A 70 31.49 -5.14 -11.72
N TYR A 71 31.79 -4.08 -12.49
CA TYR A 71 31.33 -3.92 -13.87
C TYR A 71 32.13 -4.73 -14.90
N THR A 72 33.34 -5.16 -14.56
CA THR A 72 34.18 -5.93 -15.46
C THR A 72 33.90 -7.43 -15.40
N LEU A 73 33.15 -7.89 -14.39
CA LEU A 73 32.79 -9.29 -14.19
C LEU A 73 31.47 -9.59 -14.93
N LYS A 74 31.57 -10.05 -16.17
CA LYS A 74 30.41 -10.51 -16.97
C LYS A 74 29.92 -11.90 -16.51
N GLN A 75 29.51 -12.04 -15.24
CA GLN A 75 28.96 -13.27 -14.70
C GLN A 75 27.51 -13.06 -14.27
N SER A 76 26.62 -13.89 -14.79
CA SER A 76 25.22 -13.87 -14.36
C SER A 76 25.12 -14.22 -12.87
N SER A 77 24.36 -13.46 -12.12
CA SER A 77 24.07 -13.79 -10.73
C SER A 77 23.16 -15.01 -10.63
N THR A 78 23.39 -15.83 -9.64
CA THR A 78 22.64 -17.08 -9.42
C THR A 78 21.74 -16.94 -8.19
N VAL A 79 20.51 -17.36 -8.34
CA VAL A 79 19.49 -17.36 -7.26
C VAL A 79 19.40 -18.78 -6.70
N TYR A 80 19.48 -18.88 -5.37
CA TYR A 80 19.37 -20.13 -4.62
C TYR A 80 18.15 -20.09 -3.70
N TYR A 81 17.48 -21.24 -3.55
CA TYR A 81 16.44 -21.45 -2.54
C TYR A 81 16.88 -22.55 -1.57
N GLN A 82 16.35 -22.52 -0.35
CA GLN A 82 16.60 -23.59 0.62
C GLN A 82 15.58 -24.72 0.47
N ASP A 83 16.03 -25.91 0.11
CA ASP A 83 15.16 -27.09 0.08
C ASP A 83 14.72 -27.47 1.49
N LYS A 84 13.41 -27.49 1.74
CA LYS A 84 12.83 -27.74 3.07
C LYS A 84 13.07 -29.16 3.59
N ALA A 85 13.36 -30.13 2.70
CA ALA A 85 13.54 -31.53 3.09
C ALA A 85 14.99 -31.80 3.49
N SER A 86 15.96 -31.28 2.74
CA SER A 86 17.39 -31.49 2.99
C SER A 86 18.02 -30.36 3.82
N GLY A 87 17.43 -29.17 3.81
CA GLY A 87 18.02 -27.94 4.37
C GLY A 87 19.16 -27.36 3.55
N GLU A 88 19.46 -27.93 2.39
CA GLU A 88 20.54 -27.49 1.50
C GLU A 88 20.08 -26.36 0.57
N TRP A 89 21.02 -25.50 0.15
CA TRP A 89 20.78 -24.47 -0.86
C TRP A 89 20.91 -25.07 -2.26
N VAL A 90 19.88 -24.91 -3.06
CA VAL A 90 19.75 -25.43 -4.42
C VAL A 90 19.60 -24.26 -5.40
N GLU A 91 20.28 -24.32 -6.54
CA GLU A 91 20.14 -23.34 -7.62
C GLU A 91 18.69 -23.32 -8.12
N LEU A 92 18.07 -22.14 -8.09
CA LEU A 92 16.73 -21.91 -8.62
C LEU A 92 16.79 -21.46 -10.07
N THR A 93 17.57 -20.41 -10.34
CA THR A 93 17.71 -19.81 -11.68
C THR A 93 18.94 -18.89 -11.71
N LYS A 94 19.33 -18.50 -12.93
CA LYS A 94 20.29 -17.42 -13.16
C LYS A 94 19.59 -16.18 -13.65
N LEU A 95 19.96 -15.04 -13.12
CA LEU A 95 19.42 -13.78 -13.59
C LEU A 95 20.02 -13.44 -14.96
N HIS A 96 19.17 -13.41 -15.95
CA HIS A 96 19.54 -13.02 -17.31
C HIS A 96 19.13 -11.57 -17.53
N GLY A 97 20.09 -10.70 -17.91
CA GLY A 97 19.81 -9.28 -18.20
C GLY A 97 18.72 -9.15 -19.27
N VAL A 98 17.83 -8.18 -19.08
CA VAL A 98 16.89 -7.78 -20.12
C VAL A 98 17.70 -7.23 -21.29
N GLU A 99 17.36 -7.60 -22.49
CA GLU A 99 18.08 -7.43 -23.77
C GLU A 99 18.53 -6.01 -24.17
N ASN A 100 18.38 -5.00 -23.33
CA ASN A 100 18.79 -3.62 -23.62
C ASN A 100 20.09 -3.18 -22.94
N ARG A 101 20.92 -4.13 -22.44
CA ARG A 101 22.28 -3.86 -21.95
C ARG A 101 23.22 -4.95 -22.34
N THR A 102 23.82 -4.77 -23.50
CA THR A 102 25.01 -5.52 -23.88
C THR A 102 26.21 -4.69 -23.39
N LEU A 103 26.90 -5.20 -22.34
CA LEU A 103 28.17 -4.59 -21.96
C LEU A 103 29.17 -4.85 -23.08
N VAL A 104 29.91 -3.83 -23.48
CA VAL A 104 30.94 -3.92 -24.50
C VAL A 104 32.29 -3.59 -23.89
N SER A 105 33.31 -4.39 -24.29
CA SER A 105 34.69 -4.08 -23.95
C SER A 105 35.14 -2.82 -24.65
N ILE A 106 36.04 -2.07 -24.04
CA ILE A 106 36.65 -0.89 -24.67
C ILE A 106 37.32 -1.23 -26.01
N ASP A 107 37.80 -2.47 -26.17
CA ASP A 107 38.42 -2.93 -27.40
C ASP A 107 37.42 -3.10 -28.55
N ASP A 108 36.15 -3.37 -28.25
CA ASP A 108 35.05 -3.48 -29.22
C ASP A 108 34.44 -2.12 -29.58
N ILE A 109 34.74 -1.07 -28.79
CA ILE A 109 34.22 0.28 -29.04
C ILE A 109 35.15 1.02 -30.04
N PRO A 110 34.68 1.42 -31.23
CA PRO A 110 35.49 2.10 -32.21
C PRO A 110 36.13 3.38 -31.69
N LYS A 111 37.33 3.67 -32.16
CA LYS A 111 38.08 4.86 -31.74
C LYS A 111 37.28 6.14 -31.90
N HIS A 112 36.52 6.32 -33.00
CA HIS A 112 35.77 7.53 -33.28
C HIS A 112 34.60 7.72 -32.30
N VAL A 113 34.01 6.64 -31.73
CA VAL A 113 33.00 6.71 -30.69
C VAL A 113 33.62 7.24 -29.39
N ARG A 114 34.77 6.66 -28.99
CA ARG A 114 35.51 7.11 -27.80
C ARG A 114 35.94 8.56 -27.90
N GLU A 115 36.48 8.94 -29.07
CA GLU A 115 36.93 10.30 -29.34
C GLU A 115 35.78 11.32 -29.44
N ALA A 116 34.60 10.91 -29.92
CA ALA A 116 33.41 11.76 -29.92
C ALA A 116 33.03 12.13 -28.49
N LEU A 117 32.99 11.14 -27.58
CA LEU A 117 32.68 11.36 -26.17
C LEU A 117 33.72 12.25 -25.48
N ILE A 118 35.00 11.92 -25.63
CA ILE A 118 36.10 12.68 -25.03
C ILE A 118 36.06 14.12 -25.51
N SER A 119 35.85 14.35 -26.81
CA SER A 119 35.83 15.67 -27.40
C SER A 119 34.74 16.59 -26.85
N ILE A 120 33.58 16.05 -26.53
CA ILE A 120 32.43 16.87 -26.11
C ILE A 120 32.28 16.96 -24.59
N GLU A 121 32.59 15.88 -23.84
CA GLU A 121 32.43 15.82 -22.40
C GLU A 121 33.71 16.25 -21.64
N ASP A 122 34.89 15.82 -22.10
CA ASP A 122 36.13 16.01 -21.37
C ASP A 122 37.36 16.06 -22.30
N GLU A 123 37.53 17.12 -23.02
CA GLU A 123 38.60 17.31 -24.07
C GLU A 123 40.03 17.02 -23.59
N ARG A 124 40.24 16.99 -22.26
CA ARG A 124 41.54 16.73 -21.62
C ARG A 124 41.56 15.46 -20.78
N PHE A 125 40.64 14.56 -21.01
CA PHE A 125 40.50 13.31 -20.25
C PHE A 125 41.82 12.56 -20.08
N GLU A 126 42.59 12.41 -21.18
CA GLU A 126 43.87 11.71 -21.17
C GLU A 126 45.00 12.43 -20.39
N SER A 127 44.81 13.71 -20.05
CA SER A 127 45.90 14.52 -19.50
C SER A 127 45.74 14.87 -18.00
N HIS A 128 44.55 14.70 -17.46
CA HIS A 128 44.32 14.95 -16.03
C HIS A 128 44.18 13.65 -15.22
N HIS A 129 44.18 13.75 -13.89
CA HIS A 129 44.04 12.63 -12.96
C HIS A 129 42.74 12.75 -12.16
N GLY A 130 41.59 12.46 -12.78
CA GLY A 130 40.22 12.47 -12.19
C GLY A 130 39.54 13.84 -12.14
N VAL A 131 40.30 14.93 -12.06
CA VAL A 131 39.78 16.29 -12.02
C VAL A 131 40.56 17.20 -12.94
N ASP A 132 39.88 17.85 -13.86
CA ASP A 132 40.43 18.95 -14.64
C ASP A 132 40.32 20.27 -13.87
N TRP A 133 41.41 20.60 -13.14
CA TRP A 133 41.47 21.81 -12.32
C TRP A 133 41.33 23.10 -13.12
N LYS A 134 41.73 23.13 -14.41
CA LYS A 134 41.61 24.28 -15.29
C LYS A 134 40.13 24.51 -15.66
N SER A 135 39.43 23.47 -16.09
CA SER A 135 38.02 23.54 -16.41
C SER A 135 37.17 23.83 -15.15
N THR A 136 37.48 23.16 -14.02
CA THR A 136 36.80 23.39 -12.75
C THR A 136 36.93 24.86 -12.29
N ALA A 137 38.14 25.43 -12.33
CA ALA A 137 38.37 26.82 -11.95
C ALA A 137 37.65 27.80 -12.92
N LYS A 138 37.67 27.52 -14.22
CA LYS A 138 36.95 28.30 -15.24
C LYS A 138 35.43 28.25 -15.05
N ALA A 139 34.89 27.07 -14.71
CA ALA A 139 33.45 26.90 -14.45
C ALA A 139 33.02 27.63 -13.17
N ILE A 140 33.80 27.57 -12.10
CA ILE A 140 33.55 28.31 -10.84
C ILE A 140 33.59 29.83 -11.12
N LEU A 141 34.62 30.32 -11.83
CA LEU A 141 34.73 31.74 -12.14
C LEU A 141 33.58 32.20 -13.05
N GLY A 142 33.24 31.40 -14.06
CA GLY A 142 32.10 31.68 -14.96
C GLY A 142 30.75 31.73 -14.23
N LYS A 143 30.56 30.87 -13.23
CA LYS A 143 29.36 30.89 -12.40
C LYS A 143 29.30 32.13 -11.48
N LEU A 144 30.44 32.54 -10.94
CA LEU A 144 30.55 33.73 -10.10
C LEU A 144 30.36 35.03 -10.92
N THR A 145 30.78 35.06 -12.19
CA THR A 145 30.68 36.24 -13.09
C THR A 145 29.43 36.22 -13.95
N GLY A 146 28.63 35.16 -13.92
CA GLY A 146 27.43 35.01 -14.76
C GLY A 146 27.74 34.81 -16.28
N THR A 147 28.99 34.52 -16.62
CA THR A 147 29.46 34.49 -18.04
C THR A 147 29.52 33.10 -18.67
N SER A 148 29.29 32.01 -17.92
CA SER A 148 29.41 30.67 -18.46
C SER A 148 28.37 29.71 -17.87
N THR A 149 27.70 28.94 -18.75
CA THR A 149 26.80 27.85 -18.44
C THR A 149 27.45 26.47 -18.63
N ARG A 150 28.72 26.37 -19.00
CA ARG A 150 29.44 25.11 -19.22
C ARG A 150 29.74 24.41 -17.92
N GLY A 151 29.42 23.10 -17.85
CA GLY A 151 29.84 22.18 -16.78
C GLY A 151 31.38 22.03 -16.77
N GLY A 152 31.94 21.81 -15.58
CA GLY A 152 33.37 21.56 -15.40
C GLY A 152 33.65 20.19 -14.77
N SER A 153 32.74 19.25 -14.86
CA SER A 153 32.92 17.87 -14.37
C SER A 153 33.59 17.02 -15.44
N THR A 154 34.53 16.18 -15.02
CA THR A 154 35.25 15.25 -15.89
C THR A 154 34.43 13.97 -16.11
N ILE A 155 34.78 13.16 -17.12
CA ILE A 155 34.22 11.81 -17.32
C ILE A 155 34.34 11.00 -16.04
N THR A 156 35.51 10.98 -15.37
CA THR A 156 35.73 10.27 -14.10
C THR A 156 34.79 10.74 -12.99
N GLN A 157 34.53 12.04 -12.88
CA GLN A 157 33.55 12.56 -11.92
C GLN A 157 32.11 12.16 -12.27
N GLN A 158 31.80 12.04 -13.55
CA GLN A 158 30.48 11.57 -14.01
C GLN A 158 30.30 10.07 -13.75
N VAL A 159 31.35 9.24 -13.92
CA VAL A 159 31.34 7.82 -13.50
C VAL A 159 30.99 7.71 -12.02
N VAL A 160 31.74 8.43 -11.16
CA VAL A 160 31.48 8.45 -9.73
C VAL A 160 30.05 8.86 -9.42
N LYS A 161 29.56 9.91 -10.04
CA LYS A 161 28.19 10.40 -9.84
C LYS A 161 27.17 9.33 -10.26
N ASN A 162 27.33 8.73 -11.43
CA ASN A 162 26.39 7.74 -11.97
C ASN A 162 26.39 6.45 -11.12
N MET A 163 27.55 6.02 -10.65
CA MET A 163 27.68 4.86 -9.76
C MET A 163 27.04 5.07 -8.37
N THR A 164 27.10 6.30 -7.84
CA THR A 164 26.63 6.56 -6.48
C THR A 164 25.21 7.11 -6.40
N GLY A 165 24.59 7.45 -7.54
CA GLY A 165 23.25 8.03 -7.61
C GLY A 165 23.08 9.35 -6.85
N ASP A 166 24.18 9.92 -6.32
CA ASP A 166 24.16 11.11 -5.49
C ASP A 166 23.90 12.37 -6.32
N ASN A 167 22.62 12.74 -6.44
CA ASN A 167 22.13 13.89 -7.19
C ASN A 167 21.95 15.16 -6.34
N GLU A 168 22.28 15.13 -5.05
CA GLU A 168 22.16 16.31 -4.19
C GLU A 168 23.03 17.47 -4.68
N VAL A 169 22.51 18.68 -4.65
CA VAL A 169 23.25 19.90 -5.02
C VAL A 169 23.91 20.50 -3.77
N THR A 170 24.85 19.76 -3.17
CA THR A 170 25.57 20.19 -1.97
C THR A 170 27.08 20.32 -2.22
N ILE A 171 27.74 21.19 -1.46
CA ILE A 171 29.21 21.33 -1.51
C ILE A 171 29.87 20.04 -1.00
N LYS A 172 29.33 19.43 0.05
CA LYS A 172 29.82 18.17 0.61
C LYS A 172 29.89 17.09 -0.46
N ARG A 173 28.77 16.88 -1.18
CA ARG A 173 28.70 15.94 -2.30
C ARG A 173 29.78 16.20 -3.35
N LYS A 174 29.90 17.45 -3.80
CA LYS A 174 30.89 17.78 -4.86
C LYS A 174 32.33 17.57 -4.38
N VAL A 175 32.61 17.81 -3.11
CA VAL A 175 33.92 17.49 -2.52
C VAL A 175 34.13 15.98 -2.51
N THR A 176 33.17 15.21 -2.04
CA THR A 176 33.25 13.73 -2.02
C THR A 176 33.47 13.20 -3.44
N GLU A 177 32.69 13.65 -4.43
CA GLU A 177 32.85 13.29 -5.84
C GLU A 177 34.28 13.56 -6.36
N ILE A 178 34.87 14.72 -6.05
CA ILE A 178 36.25 15.06 -6.44
C ILE A 178 37.25 14.05 -5.83
N PHE A 179 37.16 13.76 -4.54
CA PHE A 179 38.11 12.83 -3.91
C PHE A 179 37.89 11.38 -4.36
N ARG A 180 36.67 10.96 -4.59
CA ARG A 180 36.37 9.66 -5.22
C ARG A 180 36.93 9.57 -6.63
N ALA A 181 36.79 10.61 -7.46
CA ALA A 181 37.36 10.65 -8.80
C ALA A 181 38.88 10.56 -8.80
N LEU A 182 39.58 11.30 -7.89
CA LEU A 182 41.04 11.20 -7.70
C LEU A 182 41.46 9.79 -7.27
N ARG A 183 40.69 9.12 -6.43
CA ARG A 183 40.98 7.74 -6.00
C ARG A 183 40.71 6.74 -7.11
N LEU A 184 39.66 6.93 -7.88
CA LEU A 184 39.33 6.08 -9.02
C LEU A 184 40.47 6.05 -10.04
N GLU A 185 40.98 7.21 -10.45
CA GLU A 185 42.11 7.35 -11.38
C GLU A 185 43.44 6.83 -10.83
N LYS A 186 43.55 6.64 -9.52
CA LYS A 186 44.70 6.00 -8.94
C LYS A 186 44.64 4.47 -9.06
N ASN A 187 43.44 3.90 -9.08
CA ASN A 187 43.22 2.47 -9.01
C ASN A 187 42.94 1.83 -10.39
N TYR A 188 42.41 2.61 -11.32
CA TYR A 188 41.92 2.15 -12.62
C TYR A 188 42.53 2.97 -13.76
N SER A 189 42.71 2.35 -14.91
CA SER A 189 43.23 2.97 -16.12
C SER A 189 42.15 3.89 -16.76
N LYS A 190 42.61 4.75 -17.69
CA LYS A 190 41.70 5.61 -18.48
C LYS A 190 40.70 4.79 -19.30
N ASP A 191 41.16 3.66 -19.87
CA ASP A 191 40.33 2.78 -20.66
C ASP A 191 39.26 2.11 -19.80
N GLU A 192 39.57 1.61 -18.61
CA GLU A 192 38.60 1.04 -17.68
C GLU A 192 37.54 2.07 -17.22
N ILE A 193 37.94 3.30 -16.97
CA ILE A 193 37.05 4.40 -16.59
C ILE A 193 36.14 4.77 -17.77
N LEU A 194 36.69 4.83 -18.99
CA LEU A 194 35.93 5.17 -20.19
C LEU A 194 34.96 4.06 -20.57
N GLU A 195 35.38 2.79 -20.48
CA GLU A 195 34.51 1.62 -20.64
C GLU A 195 33.34 1.66 -19.68
N THR A 196 33.64 1.91 -18.39
CA THR A 196 32.61 2.03 -17.36
C THR A 196 31.63 3.14 -17.68
N TYR A 197 32.13 4.31 -18.11
CA TYR A 197 31.27 5.44 -18.50
C TYR A 197 30.34 5.07 -19.65
N LEU A 198 30.88 4.53 -20.73
CA LEU A 198 30.15 4.19 -21.96
C LEU A 198 29.11 3.09 -21.72
N ASN A 199 29.36 2.18 -20.79
CA ASN A 199 28.42 1.14 -20.40
C ASN A 199 27.35 1.61 -19.40
N LEU A 200 27.58 2.75 -18.67
CA LEU A 200 26.71 3.25 -17.63
C LEU A 200 25.76 4.36 -18.02
N VAL A 201 26.23 5.24 -18.91
CA VAL A 201 25.54 6.50 -19.16
C VAL A 201 24.20 6.27 -19.88
N TYR A 202 23.19 7.03 -19.47
CA TYR A 202 21.87 6.99 -20.09
C TYR A 202 21.83 7.84 -21.35
N PHE A 203 21.48 7.22 -22.47
CA PHE A 203 21.40 7.85 -23.78
C PHE A 203 19.98 8.21 -24.25
N GLY A 204 18.97 8.22 -23.37
CA GLY A 204 17.58 8.43 -23.75
C GLY A 204 16.88 7.15 -24.23
N ASN A 205 15.58 7.21 -24.50
CA ASN A 205 14.77 6.12 -25.06
C ASN A 205 14.93 4.76 -24.35
N GLY A 206 15.14 4.76 -23.04
CA GLY A 206 15.40 3.54 -22.28
C GLY A 206 16.78 2.91 -22.49
N CYS A 207 17.66 3.51 -23.28
CA CYS A 207 18.98 2.99 -23.60
C CYS A 207 20.00 3.39 -22.53
N ASN A 208 20.47 2.41 -21.77
CA ASN A 208 21.57 2.55 -20.84
C ASN A 208 22.80 1.85 -21.43
N GLY A 209 23.89 2.58 -21.60
CA GLY A 209 25.08 2.10 -22.29
C GLY A 209 25.07 2.30 -23.82
N ILE A 210 26.28 2.35 -24.37
CA ILE A 210 26.50 2.74 -25.77
C ILE A 210 26.03 1.68 -26.76
N GLU A 211 26.13 0.39 -26.41
CA GLU A 211 25.66 -0.70 -27.25
C GLU A 211 24.12 -0.70 -27.36
N ALA A 212 23.43 -0.57 -26.20
CA ALA A 212 21.98 -0.45 -26.19
C ALA A 212 21.50 0.78 -26.98
N ALA A 213 22.27 1.88 -26.95
CA ALA A 213 21.97 3.06 -27.74
C ALA A 213 22.20 2.82 -29.24
N ALA A 214 23.27 2.14 -29.63
CA ALA A 214 23.55 1.78 -31.02
C ALA A 214 22.44 0.88 -31.59
N GLU A 215 22.04 -0.15 -30.84
CA GLU A 215 20.94 -1.04 -31.21
C GLU A 215 19.59 -0.30 -31.22
N GLY A 216 19.29 0.47 -30.18
CA GLY A 216 18.01 1.15 -30.07
C GLY A 216 17.78 2.25 -31.09
N TYR A 217 18.79 3.05 -31.39
CA TYR A 217 18.67 4.17 -32.34
C TYR A 217 18.92 3.79 -33.79
N PHE A 218 19.89 2.92 -34.03
CA PHE A 218 20.36 2.61 -35.37
C PHE A 218 20.27 1.13 -35.75
N GLY A 219 19.83 0.24 -34.85
CA GLY A 219 19.77 -1.19 -35.09
C GLY A 219 21.13 -1.77 -35.52
N LYS A 220 22.22 -1.26 -34.94
CA LYS A 220 23.60 -1.63 -35.19
C LYS A 220 24.31 -1.95 -33.90
N THR A 221 25.35 -2.77 -33.96
CA THR A 221 26.30 -2.87 -32.85
C THR A 221 27.14 -1.58 -32.76
N VAL A 222 27.72 -1.28 -31.61
CA VAL A 222 28.59 -0.11 -31.44
C VAL A 222 29.75 -0.11 -32.44
N GLY A 223 30.26 -1.33 -32.79
CA GLY A 223 31.33 -1.52 -33.76
C GLY A 223 30.96 -1.11 -35.17
N GLU A 224 29.68 -1.04 -35.52
CA GLU A 224 29.16 -0.71 -36.86
C GLU A 224 28.72 0.75 -36.99
N LEU A 225 28.82 1.57 -35.93
CA LEU A 225 28.43 2.98 -35.96
C LEU A 225 29.33 3.82 -36.86
N SER A 226 28.76 4.65 -37.71
CA SER A 226 29.49 5.69 -38.43
C SER A 226 29.91 6.84 -37.51
N ILE A 227 30.80 7.70 -37.96
CA ILE A 227 31.20 8.91 -37.22
C ILE A 227 29.97 9.80 -36.95
N ALA A 228 29.07 9.92 -37.92
CA ALA A 228 27.84 10.72 -37.81
C ALA A 228 26.87 10.14 -36.80
N GLU A 229 26.67 8.83 -36.79
CA GLU A 229 25.81 8.10 -35.83
C GLU A 229 26.37 8.17 -34.42
N ALA A 230 27.68 7.92 -34.26
CA ALA A 230 28.37 8.06 -32.97
C ALA A 230 28.24 9.48 -32.39
N ALA A 231 28.42 10.50 -33.21
CA ALA A 231 28.27 11.89 -32.78
C ALA A 231 26.81 12.24 -32.39
N SER A 232 25.83 11.61 -33.04
CA SER A 232 24.40 11.75 -32.72
C SER A 232 24.10 11.15 -31.32
N ILE A 233 24.49 9.88 -31.07
CA ILE A 233 24.26 9.18 -29.78
C ILE A 233 24.99 9.92 -28.66
N VAL A 234 26.29 10.22 -28.83
CA VAL A 234 27.08 10.89 -27.79
C VAL A 234 26.52 12.29 -27.48
N GLY A 235 25.94 12.96 -28.46
CA GLY A 235 25.26 14.24 -28.24
C GLY A 235 24.11 14.21 -27.25
N ILE A 236 23.48 13.06 -27.06
CA ILE A 236 22.31 12.89 -26.17
C ILE A 236 22.69 13.00 -24.68
N THR A 237 23.91 12.57 -24.30
CA THR A 237 24.37 12.50 -22.89
C THR A 237 24.18 13.80 -22.12
N GLN A 238 24.34 14.96 -22.76
CA GLN A 238 24.27 16.26 -22.09
C GLN A 238 22.86 16.56 -21.54
N PHE A 239 21.82 16.22 -22.30
CA PHE A 239 20.43 16.46 -21.91
C PHE A 239 19.50 15.50 -22.65
N PRO A 240 19.37 14.24 -22.18
CA PRO A 240 18.63 13.20 -22.90
C PRO A 240 17.20 13.59 -23.24
N TYR A 241 16.51 14.28 -22.34
CA TYR A 241 15.14 14.75 -22.60
C TYR A 241 15.03 15.66 -23.85
N LYS A 242 16.06 16.45 -24.17
CA LYS A 242 16.05 17.41 -25.29
C LYS A 242 16.59 16.81 -26.58
N TYR A 243 17.61 15.96 -26.48
CA TYR A 243 18.37 15.49 -27.63
C TYR A 243 18.03 14.06 -28.05
N ASP A 244 17.02 13.42 -27.44
CA ASP A 244 16.54 12.11 -27.84
C ASP A 244 15.67 12.18 -29.11
N PRO A 245 16.15 11.70 -30.28
CA PRO A 245 15.45 11.83 -31.55
C PRO A 245 14.20 10.97 -31.69
N SER A 246 14.00 9.98 -30.79
CA SER A 246 12.82 9.10 -30.78
C SER A 246 11.53 9.84 -30.41
N ARG A 247 11.64 11.03 -29.84
CA ARG A 247 10.52 11.78 -29.29
C ARG A 247 9.76 12.63 -30.32
N GLY A 248 10.22 12.67 -31.58
CA GLY A 248 9.57 13.38 -32.68
C GLY A 248 10.46 14.37 -33.41
N ASP A 249 9.93 15.00 -34.47
CA ASP A 249 10.69 15.79 -35.44
C ASP A 249 11.49 16.93 -34.81
N TRP A 250 10.91 17.69 -33.91
CA TRP A 250 11.62 18.77 -33.21
C TRP A 250 12.86 18.26 -32.46
N TYR A 251 12.74 17.12 -31.81
CA TYR A 251 13.83 16.49 -31.07
C TYR A 251 14.92 15.95 -32.02
N ARG A 252 14.53 15.43 -33.21
CA ARG A 252 15.46 15.03 -34.26
C ARG A 252 16.30 16.24 -34.75
N GLU A 253 15.66 17.39 -34.92
CA GLU A 253 16.35 18.62 -35.31
C GLU A 253 17.33 19.07 -34.21
N GLN A 254 16.91 19.04 -32.93
CA GLN A 254 17.77 19.33 -31.78
C GLN A 254 18.96 18.35 -31.69
N ASN A 255 18.74 17.07 -31.95
CA ASN A 255 19.79 16.07 -32.00
C ASN A 255 20.78 16.37 -33.14
N LYS A 256 20.28 16.70 -34.34
CA LYS A 256 21.15 17.06 -35.49
C LYS A 256 22.01 18.28 -35.20
N GLU A 257 21.47 19.33 -34.62
CA GLU A 257 22.25 20.50 -34.18
C GLU A 257 23.34 20.13 -33.17
N ARG A 258 23.01 19.25 -32.25
CA ARG A 258 23.96 18.76 -31.25
C ARG A 258 25.01 17.86 -31.85
N GLN A 259 24.66 16.95 -32.77
CA GLN A 259 25.58 16.13 -33.55
C GLN A 259 26.61 16.99 -34.26
N LEU A 260 26.18 18.07 -34.98
CA LEU A 260 27.08 19.01 -35.65
C LEU A 260 28.05 19.66 -34.67
N THR A 261 27.60 19.93 -33.42
CA THR A 261 28.48 20.47 -32.38
C THR A 261 29.55 19.44 -31.96
N VAL A 262 29.20 18.17 -31.84
CA VAL A 262 30.15 17.09 -31.51
C VAL A 262 31.16 16.94 -32.65
N LEU A 263 30.70 16.83 -33.87
CA LEU A 263 31.56 16.71 -35.06
C LEU A 263 32.53 17.90 -35.18
N TYR A 264 32.05 19.12 -34.98
CA TYR A 264 32.91 20.29 -34.96
C TYR A 264 34.00 20.19 -33.87
N LYS A 265 33.66 19.69 -32.67
CA LYS A 265 34.65 19.53 -31.61
C LYS A 265 35.66 18.42 -31.91
N MET A 266 35.23 17.31 -32.49
CA MET A 266 36.16 16.29 -32.94
C MET A 266 37.15 16.82 -33.97
N HIS A 267 36.66 17.59 -34.92
CA HIS A 267 37.50 18.23 -35.98
C HIS A 267 38.43 19.28 -35.36
N GLU A 268 37.92 20.20 -34.51
CA GLU A 268 38.72 21.23 -33.82
C GLU A 268 39.89 20.63 -33.03
N LEU A 269 39.69 19.44 -32.44
CA LEU A 269 40.70 18.73 -31.65
C LEU A 269 41.54 17.76 -32.47
N GLY A 270 41.38 17.75 -33.81
CA GLY A 270 42.14 16.89 -34.73
C GLY A 270 41.86 15.38 -34.57
N LYS A 271 40.66 15.03 -34.10
CA LYS A 271 40.24 13.64 -33.89
C LYS A 271 39.67 13.00 -35.15
N ILE A 272 39.19 13.82 -36.06
CA ILE A 272 38.76 13.47 -37.43
C ILE A 272 39.38 14.45 -38.43
N SER A 273 39.59 14.00 -39.66
CA SER A 273 40.11 14.80 -40.75
C SER A 273 39.06 15.76 -41.32
N ASP A 274 39.51 16.71 -42.17
CA ASP A 274 38.62 17.63 -42.90
C ASP A 274 37.61 16.87 -43.78
N GLU A 275 38.05 15.78 -44.44
CA GLU A 275 37.23 14.94 -45.32
C GLU A 275 36.16 14.18 -44.52
N GLU A 276 36.56 13.54 -43.41
CA GLU A 276 35.64 12.80 -42.49
C GLU A 276 34.61 13.77 -41.88
N TYR A 277 35.03 14.99 -41.48
CA TYR A 277 34.15 16.00 -40.97
C TYR A 277 33.08 16.42 -41.94
N GLU A 278 33.48 16.77 -43.17
CA GLU A 278 32.54 17.20 -44.21
C GLU A 278 31.60 16.09 -44.64
N GLN A 279 32.08 14.83 -44.70
CA GLN A 279 31.27 13.66 -44.98
C GLN A 279 30.22 13.40 -43.85
N ALA A 280 30.63 13.37 -42.57
CA ALA A 280 29.77 13.09 -41.45
C ALA A 280 28.69 14.16 -41.24
N LYS A 281 28.96 15.42 -41.61
CA LYS A 281 27.96 16.52 -41.54
C LYS A 281 26.75 16.27 -42.43
N VAL A 282 26.96 15.75 -43.64
CA VAL A 282 25.93 15.58 -44.66
C VAL A 282 25.33 14.17 -44.67
N GLU A 283 25.91 13.24 -43.90
CA GLU A 283 25.43 11.89 -43.78
C GLU A 283 24.00 11.86 -43.21
N PRO A 284 23.05 11.21 -43.90
CA PRO A 284 21.69 11.08 -43.40
C PRO A 284 21.64 10.07 -42.24
N LEU A 285 21.02 10.45 -41.12
CA LEU A 285 20.77 9.53 -40.03
C LEU A 285 19.46 8.78 -40.27
N VAL A 286 19.54 7.45 -40.37
CA VAL A 286 18.39 6.55 -40.52
C VAL A 286 18.18 5.84 -39.20
N PHE A 287 17.09 6.16 -38.51
CA PHE A 287 16.79 5.61 -37.21
C PHE A 287 15.98 4.29 -37.30
N SER A 288 16.05 3.45 -36.28
CA SER A 288 15.42 2.14 -36.24
C SER A 288 13.88 2.15 -36.40
N TRP A 289 13.25 3.28 -36.18
CA TRP A 289 11.80 3.48 -36.37
C TRP A 289 11.43 4.17 -37.69
N ASP A 290 12.40 4.45 -38.56
CA ASP A 290 12.14 5.06 -39.87
C ASP A 290 11.53 4.04 -40.84
N PRO A 291 10.58 4.45 -41.73
CA PRO A 291 9.98 3.53 -42.66
C PRO A 291 11.02 2.87 -43.60
N GLY A 292 10.99 1.54 -43.68
CA GLY A 292 11.91 0.77 -44.50
C GLY A 292 13.27 0.48 -43.86
N PHE A 293 13.42 0.79 -42.56
CA PHE A 293 14.62 0.42 -41.81
C PHE A 293 14.84 -1.10 -41.76
N VAL A 294 16.09 -1.52 -41.84
CA VAL A 294 16.51 -2.93 -41.66
C VAL A 294 17.72 -2.98 -40.73
N PRO A 295 17.66 -3.72 -39.63
CA PRO A 295 18.76 -3.84 -38.67
C PRO A 295 19.99 -4.49 -39.35
N SER A 296 21.18 -4.21 -38.81
CA SER A 296 22.41 -4.83 -39.25
C SER A 296 22.44 -6.33 -39.01
N ALA A 297 23.28 -7.06 -39.76
CA ALA A 297 23.47 -8.49 -39.56
C ALA A 297 23.99 -8.81 -38.16
N GLY A 298 24.75 -7.91 -37.53
CA GLY A 298 25.29 -8.04 -36.18
C GLY A 298 24.19 -8.08 -35.14
N VAL A 299 23.15 -7.25 -35.26
CA VAL A 299 22.00 -7.24 -34.37
C VAL A 299 21.03 -8.38 -34.69
N ALA A 300 20.74 -8.62 -35.98
CA ALA A 300 19.83 -9.71 -36.39
C ALA A 300 20.29 -11.07 -35.90
N SER A 301 21.59 -11.36 -35.88
CA SER A 301 22.14 -12.63 -35.40
C SER A 301 22.00 -12.84 -33.88
N ARG A 302 21.86 -11.76 -33.10
CA ARG A 302 21.62 -11.82 -31.64
C ARG A 302 20.17 -12.13 -31.30
N VAL A 303 19.22 -11.70 -32.12
CA VAL A 303 17.78 -11.97 -31.95
C VAL A 303 17.49 -13.46 -32.11
N ASP A 304 18.19 -14.18 -32.98
CA ASP A 304 17.99 -15.62 -33.20
C ASP A 304 18.53 -16.51 -32.06
N THR A 305 19.45 -16.02 -31.22
CA THR A 305 19.99 -16.77 -30.08
C THR A 305 19.22 -16.52 -28.75
N ALA A 306 18.31 -15.56 -28.73
CA ALA A 306 17.54 -15.17 -27.54
C ALA A 306 16.16 -15.87 -27.45
N SER A 307 15.90 -16.95 -28.20
CA SER A 307 14.62 -17.65 -28.19
C SER A 307 14.49 -18.68 -27.05
N SER A 308 14.73 -18.30 -25.80
CA SER A 308 14.11 -18.99 -24.68
C SER A 308 13.09 -18.04 -24.05
N THR A 309 11.80 -18.25 -24.34
CA THR A 309 10.65 -17.52 -23.81
C THR A 309 10.38 -17.86 -22.33
N GLU A 310 11.38 -18.21 -21.57
CA GLU A 310 11.24 -18.51 -20.15
C GLU A 310 11.43 -17.20 -19.37
N TYR A 311 10.30 -16.65 -18.92
CA TYR A 311 10.29 -15.46 -18.08
C TYR A 311 10.54 -15.86 -16.61
N ASP A 312 11.29 -15.06 -15.89
CA ASP A 312 11.44 -15.22 -14.45
C ASP A 312 10.07 -15.18 -13.74
N SER A 313 9.93 -15.90 -12.63
CA SER A 313 8.70 -15.88 -11.82
C SER A 313 8.43 -14.47 -11.26
N TYR A 314 7.18 -14.17 -10.93
CA TYR A 314 6.85 -12.91 -10.23
C TYR A 314 7.57 -12.78 -8.88
N PHE A 315 7.88 -13.91 -8.24
CA PHE A 315 8.69 -13.91 -7.02
C PHE A 315 10.12 -13.45 -7.31
N VAL A 316 10.78 -13.98 -8.34
CA VAL A 316 12.15 -13.59 -8.70
C VAL A 316 12.22 -12.12 -9.08
N GLU A 317 11.27 -11.61 -9.87
CA GLU A 317 11.21 -10.18 -10.20
C GLU A 317 10.95 -9.30 -8.96
N ARG A 318 10.13 -9.77 -8.04
CA ARG A 318 9.89 -9.08 -6.77
C ARG A 318 11.14 -9.03 -5.91
N MET A 319 11.79 -10.16 -5.72
CA MET A 319 13.09 -10.28 -5.03
C MET A 319 14.14 -9.37 -5.67
N PHE A 320 14.25 -9.38 -6.99
CA PHE A 320 15.15 -8.50 -7.73
C PHE A 320 14.91 -7.01 -7.39
N ASN A 321 13.65 -6.57 -7.41
CA ASN A 321 13.31 -5.19 -7.08
C ASN A 321 13.56 -4.87 -5.60
N ASP A 322 13.31 -5.80 -4.68
CA ASP A 322 13.61 -5.62 -3.25
C ASP A 322 15.13 -5.45 -3.05
N ILE A 323 15.98 -6.28 -3.69
CA ILE A 323 17.44 -6.15 -3.62
C ILE A 323 17.92 -4.83 -4.24
N VAL A 324 17.35 -4.40 -5.36
CA VAL A 324 17.68 -3.10 -5.98
C VAL A 324 17.39 -1.95 -5.01
N ALA A 325 16.24 -1.98 -4.35
CA ALA A 325 15.87 -0.97 -3.35
C ALA A 325 16.84 -0.97 -2.16
N ASP A 326 17.18 -2.15 -1.64
CA ASP A 326 18.12 -2.29 -0.53
C ASP A 326 19.55 -1.89 -0.92
N MET A 327 20.02 -2.19 -2.12
CA MET A 327 21.31 -1.70 -2.65
C MET A 327 21.31 -0.18 -2.78
N HIS A 328 20.20 0.43 -3.16
CA HIS A 328 20.07 1.87 -3.21
C HIS A 328 20.10 2.49 -1.80
N GLU A 329 19.31 1.96 -0.87
CA GLU A 329 19.15 2.52 0.48
C GLU A 329 20.39 2.28 1.36
N GLN A 330 20.94 1.05 1.34
CA GLN A 330 22.02 0.67 2.26
C GLN A 330 23.41 0.93 1.68
N LEU A 331 23.61 0.79 0.35
CA LEU A 331 24.91 0.92 -0.29
C LEU A 331 25.05 2.22 -1.10
N GLY A 332 23.96 2.97 -1.31
CA GLY A 332 23.96 4.24 -2.04
C GLY A 332 24.16 4.10 -3.55
N TYR A 333 23.89 2.92 -4.13
CA TYR A 333 23.94 2.75 -5.58
C TYR A 333 22.73 3.42 -6.25
N ASP A 334 22.93 3.94 -7.47
CA ASP A 334 21.82 4.28 -8.34
C ASP A 334 21.06 2.99 -8.72
N GLU A 335 19.73 3.05 -8.82
CA GLU A 335 18.91 1.88 -9.15
C GLU A 335 19.35 1.21 -10.45
N SER A 336 19.76 2.00 -11.45
CA SER A 336 20.22 1.45 -12.73
C SER A 336 21.51 0.67 -12.58
N VAL A 337 22.41 1.14 -11.73
CA VAL A 337 23.67 0.48 -11.38
C VAL A 337 23.41 -0.80 -10.61
N ALA A 338 22.55 -0.76 -9.60
CA ALA A 338 22.14 -1.93 -8.83
C ALA A 338 21.56 -3.03 -9.72
N LYS A 339 20.67 -2.66 -10.67
CA LYS A 339 20.11 -3.60 -11.67
C LYS A 339 21.20 -4.25 -12.51
N ASP A 340 22.17 -3.48 -13.00
CA ASP A 340 23.27 -4.01 -13.80
C ASP A 340 24.14 -4.96 -13.01
N LEU A 341 24.50 -4.59 -11.80
CA LEU A 341 25.30 -5.44 -10.92
C LEU A 341 24.60 -6.76 -10.62
N LEU A 342 23.27 -6.74 -10.41
CA LEU A 342 22.50 -7.97 -10.20
C LEU A 342 22.51 -8.89 -11.42
N TYR A 343 22.56 -8.36 -12.65
CA TYR A 343 22.64 -9.16 -13.84
C TYR A 343 24.05 -9.66 -14.17
N THR A 344 25.07 -8.87 -13.84
CA THR A 344 26.43 -9.07 -14.39
C THR A 344 27.51 -9.25 -13.33
N GLY A 345 27.19 -9.01 -12.06
CA GLY A 345 28.17 -9.03 -10.96
C GLY A 345 28.50 -10.40 -10.39
N GLY A 346 27.88 -11.48 -10.91
CA GLY A 346 28.16 -12.85 -10.47
C GLY A 346 27.75 -13.09 -9.00
N TYR A 347 26.71 -12.42 -8.53
CA TYR A 347 26.25 -12.57 -7.15
C TYR A 347 25.58 -13.91 -6.89
N SER A 348 25.74 -14.41 -5.67
CA SER A 348 24.95 -15.52 -5.12
C SER A 348 23.84 -14.94 -4.25
N ILE A 349 22.58 -15.13 -4.67
CA ILE A 349 21.39 -14.56 -4.02
C ILE A 349 20.62 -15.69 -3.34
N TYR A 350 20.45 -15.62 -2.04
CA TYR A 350 19.75 -16.61 -1.23
C TYR A 350 18.32 -16.13 -0.96
N CYS A 351 17.36 -16.72 -1.63
CA CYS A 351 15.97 -16.27 -1.57
C CYS A 351 15.09 -17.13 -0.64
N THR A 352 13.91 -16.62 -0.33
CA THR A 352 12.95 -17.27 0.58
C THR A 352 11.85 -18.05 -0.13
N VAL A 353 11.92 -18.18 -1.46
CA VAL A 353 10.88 -18.88 -2.25
C VAL A 353 10.71 -20.33 -1.83
N ASP A 354 9.46 -20.78 -1.80
CA ASP A 354 9.13 -22.19 -1.85
C ASP A 354 8.73 -22.54 -3.30
N PRO A 355 9.61 -23.19 -4.09
CA PRO A 355 9.35 -23.42 -5.51
C PRO A 355 8.06 -24.20 -5.77
N LYS A 356 7.67 -25.11 -4.86
CA LYS A 356 6.44 -25.86 -4.97
C LYS A 356 5.22 -24.96 -4.80
N VAL A 357 5.24 -24.09 -3.80
CA VAL A 357 4.15 -23.12 -3.57
C VAL A 357 4.06 -22.15 -4.73
N GLN A 358 5.20 -21.60 -5.18
CA GLN A 358 5.26 -20.65 -6.30
C GLN A 358 4.70 -21.28 -7.59
N SER A 359 5.15 -22.47 -7.95
CA SER A 359 4.67 -23.17 -9.15
C SER A 359 3.16 -23.43 -9.13
N ILE A 360 2.61 -23.85 -7.97
CA ILE A 360 1.16 -24.05 -7.82
C ILE A 360 0.41 -22.72 -8.01
N VAL A 361 0.88 -21.65 -7.40
CA VAL A 361 0.25 -20.34 -7.50
C VAL A 361 0.28 -19.83 -8.94
N GLU A 362 1.43 -19.90 -9.60
CA GLU A 362 1.58 -19.52 -11.00
C GLU A 362 0.69 -20.35 -11.93
N SER A 363 0.61 -21.67 -11.74
CA SER A 363 -0.26 -22.52 -12.55
C SER A 363 -1.73 -22.13 -12.47
N VAL A 364 -2.18 -21.66 -11.29
CA VAL A 364 -3.56 -21.20 -11.09
C VAL A 364 -3.78 -19.82 -11.70
N TYR A 365 -2.79 -18.94 -11.59
CA TYR A 365 -2.87 -17.57 -12.13
C TYR A 365 -2.73 -17.54 -13.66
N ALA A 366 -1.94 -18.44 -14.25
CA ALA A 366 -1.82 -18.56 -15.71
C ALA A 366 -3.15 -18.96 -16.37
N ASP A 367 -3.95 -19.81 -15.72
CA ASP A 367 -5.27 -20.20 -16.23
C ASP A 367 -6.30 -19.09 -16.01
N ARG A 368 -6.56 -18.33 -17.06
CA ARG A 368 -7.53 -17.24 -17.09
C ARG A 368 -8.95 -17.67 -16.68
N ASN A 369 -9.31 -18.95 -16.82
CA ASN A 369 -10.64 -19.46 -16.44
C ASN A 369 -10.90 -19.33 -14.93
N ASN A 370 -9.85 -19.28 -14.10
CA ASN A 370 -9.97 -19.07 -12.67
C ASN A 370 -10.46 -17.66 -12.30
N LEU A 371 -10.32 -16.67 -13.22
CA LEU A 371 -10.80 -15.30 -13.04
C LEU A 371 -11.24 -14.68 -14.38
N ASN A 372 -12.19 -15.32 -15.07
CA ASN A 372 -12.64 -14.91 -16.40
C ASN A 372 -13.83 -13.95 -16.32
N TYR A 373 -13.58 -12.71 -15.93
CA TYR A 373 -14.57 -11.63 -15.91
C TYR A 373 -14.07 -10.46 -16.76
N THR A 374 -15.00 -9.89 -17.54
CA THR A 374 -14.73 -8.72 -18.37
C THR A 374 -15.64 -7.57 -17.94
N SER A 375 -15.07 -6.38 -17.78
CA SER A 375 -15.85 -5.18 -17.47
C SER A 375 -16.70 -4.70 -18.64
N SER A 376 -17.68 -3.84 -18.37
CA SER A 376 -18.46 -3.17 -19.43
C SER A 376 -17.62 -2.34 -20.41
N LYS A 377 -16.35 -2.06 -20.05
CA LYS A 377 -15.37 -1.35 -20.89
C LYS A 377 -14.38 -2.27 -21.58
N GLY A 378 -14.59 -3.60 -21.56
CA GLY A 378 -13.72 -4.58 -22.19
C GLY A 378 -12.44 -4.92 -21.42
N GLN A 379 -12.24 -4.39 -20.19
CA GLN A 379 -11.07 -4.73 -19.37
C GLN A 379 -11.21 -6.13 -18.78
N LEU A 380 -10.15 -6.93 -18.80
CA LEU A 380 -10.07 -8.21 -18.12
C LEU A 380 -9.78 -8.00 -16.62
N LEU A 381 -10.48 -8.75 -15.76
CA LEU A 381 -10.26 -8.71 -14.32
C LEU A 381 -8.86 -9.22 -13.99
N GLN A 382 -8.17 -8.53 -13.11
CA GLN A 382 -6.81 -8.82 -12.67
C GLN A 382 -6.75 -9.16 -11.19
N SER A 383 -5.62 -9.72 -10.77
CA SER A 383 -5.35 -10.08 -9.39
C SER A 383 -3.87 -10.05 -9.08
N GLY A 384 -3.55 -9.70 -7.83
CA GLY A 384 -2.23 -9.89 -7.24
C GLY A 384 -2.35 -10.64 -5.91
N ALA A 385 -1.33 -11.44 -5.58
CA ALA A 385 -1.27 -12.16 -4.32
C ALA A 385 0.15 -12.22 -3.73
N THR A 386 0.23 -12.19 -2.41
CA THR A 386 1.44 -12.45 -1.63
C THR A 386 1.18 -13.57 -0.63
N ILE A 387 2.05 -14.57 -0.58
CA ILE A 387 1.96 -15.73 0.30
C ILE A 387 3.16 -15.75 1.25
N ILE A 388 2.86 -15.87 2.54
CA ILE A 388 3.85 -15.90 3.63
C ILE A 388 3.81 -17.26 4.33
N ASP A 389 4.99 -17.82 4.63
CA ASP A 389 5.15 -18.96 5.53
C ASP A 389 5.00 -18.50 6.98
N ASN A 390 4.00 -19.01 7.68
CA ASN A 390 3.73 -18.61 9.07
C ASN A 390 4.79 -19.06 10.06
N THR A 391 5.68 -19.97 9.69
CA THR A 391 6.79 -20.42 10.56
C THR A 391 7.90 -19.38 10.59
N THR A 392 8.31 -18.85 9.43
CA THR A 392 9.42 -17.92 9.30
C THR A 392 8.99 -16.46 9.23
N GLY A 393 7.83 -16.18 8.66
CA GLY A 393 7.37 -14.84 8.30
C GLY A 393 7.83 -14.37 6.92
N ASP A 394 8.58 -15.22 6.20
CA ASP A 394 9.11 -14.91 4.88
C ASP A 394 8.05 -15.02 3.78
N ILE A 395 8.20 -14.22 2.72
CA ILE A 395 7.42 -14.36 1.49
C ILE A 395 7.93 -15.59 0.75
N VAL A 396 7.05 -16.55 0.49
CA VAL A 396 7.40 -17.82 -0.18
C VAL A 396 6.83 -17.95 -1.59
N ALA A 397 5.85 -17.11 -1.93
CA ALA A 397 5.32 -17.04 -3.29
C ALA A 397 4.65 -15.69 -3.57
N VAL A 398 4.66 -15.28 -4.83
CA VAL A 398 4.02 -14.05 -5.34
C VAL A 398 3.35 -14.35 -6.67
N ALA A 399 2.14 -13.82 -6.85
CA ALA A 399 1.48 -13.76 -8.15
C ALA A 399 1.14 -12.31 -8.49
N GLY A 400 1.62 -11.84 -9.62
CA GLY A 400 1.46 -10.43 -10.03
C GLY A 400 0.32 -10.17 -11.00
N ARG A 401 -0.15 -11.18 -11.74
CA ARG A 401 -1.15 -10.99 -12.79
C ARG A 401 -1.83 -12.32 -13.17
N VAL A 402 -3.08 -12.24 -13.65
CA VAL A 402 -3.83 -13.39 -14.19
C VAL A 402 -3.71 -13.47 -15.72
N GLY A 403 -3.50 -14.67 -16.23
CA GLY A 403 -3.25 -14.99 -17.64
C GLY A 403 -1.81 -15.46 -17.85
N GLU A 404 -1.54 -16.00 -19.04
CA GLU A 404 -0.20 -16.39 -19.44
C GLU A 404 0.73 -15.18 -19.42
N ARG A 405 1.96 -15.42 -19.08
CA ARG A 405 2.98 -14.38 -18.97
C ARG A 405 3.54 -14.06 -20.37
N GLU A 406 3.41 -12.80 -20.78
CA GLU A 406 3.80 -12.32 -22.11
C GLU A 406 5.10 -11.50 -22.11
N GLY A 407 5.74 -11.31 -20.94
CA GLY A 407 6.94 -10.49 -20.82
C GLY A 407 7.53 -10.46 -19.42
N ARG A 408 8.69 -9.79 -19.29
CA ARG A 408 9.35 -9.50 -18.03
C ARG A 408 8.89 -8.16 -17.48
N PHE A 409 8.96 -7.99 -16.15
CA PHE A 409 8.61 -6.75 -15.44
C PHE A 409 7.25 -6.17 -15.86
N LEU A 410 6.30 -7.04 -16.14
CA LEU A 410 4.90 -6.64 -16.32
C LEU A 410 4.37 -6.02 -15.03
N LEU A 411 3.30 -5.22 -15.14
CA LEU A 411 2.63 -4.66 -13.96
C LEU A 411 2.28 -5.76 -12.96
N ASP A 412 2.95 -5.71 -11.81
CA ASP A 412 2.75 -6.62 -10.68
C ASP A 412 1.68 -6.07 -9.74
N TYR A 413 0.48 -6.62 -9.80
CA TYR A 413 -0.63 -6.19 -8.95
C TYR A 413 -0.45 -6.56 -7.47
N SER A 414 0.53 -7.39 -7.12
CA SER A 414 0.86 -7.64 -5.71
C SER A 414 1.46 -6.42 -5.01
N THR A 415 2.05 -5.51 -5.79
CA THR A 415 2.69 -4.28 -5.29
C THR A 415 1.81 -3.05 -5.39
N VAL A 416 0.73 -3.13 -6.17
CA VAL A 416 -0.15 -1.98 -6.40
C VAL A 416 -0.94 -1.67 -5.14
N VAL A 417 -0.89 -0.41 -4.73
CA VAL A 417 -1.65 0.07 -3.56
C VAL A 417 -3.11 0.21 -3.94
N ARG A 418 -4.00 -0.55 -3.27
CA ARG A 418 -5.44 -0.59 -3.52
C ARG A 418 -6.24 -0.59 -2.22
N GLN A 419 -7.46 -0.06 -2.26
CA GLN A 419 -8.34 -0.07 -1.10
C GLN A 419 -8.80 -1.49 -0.79
N CYS A 420 -8.63 -1.91 0.45
CA CYS A 420 -8.94 -3.28 0.90
C CYS A 420 -10.37 -3.45 1.43
N GLY A 421 -11.11 -2.35 1.60
CA GLY A 421 -12.44 -2.38 2.20
C GLY A 421 -12.44 -3.10 3.56
N SER A 422 -13.48 -3.83 3.85
CA SER A 422 -13.68 -4.51 5.15
C SER A 422 -12.58 -5.53 5.55
N ALA A 423 -11.61 -5.82 4.68
CA ALA A 423 -10.47 -6.66 5.08
C ALA A 423 -9.55 -5.96 6.08
N ILE A 424 -9.64 -4.63 6.21
CA ILE A 424 -8.88 -3.87 7.22
C ILE A 424 -9.39 -4.08 8.65
N LYS A 425 -10.69 -4.35 8.83
CA LYS A 425 -11.37 -4.36 10.14
C LYS A 425 -10.69 -5.20 11.22
N PRO A 426 -10.22 -6.43 10.93
CA PRO A 426 -9.48 -7.21 11.92
C PRO A 426 -8.24 -6.52 12.45
N LEU A 427 -7.54 -5.77 11.60
CA LEU A 427 -6.26 -5.13 11.88
C LEU A 427 -6.41 -3.77 12.57
N SER A 428 -7.24 -2.92 11.98
CA SER A 428 -7.38 -1.51 12.42
C SER A 428 -8.39 -1.32 13.56
N VAL A 429 -9.32 -2.26 13.72
CA VAL A 429 -10.44 -2.10 14.68
C VAL A 429 -10.43 -3.16 15.74
N TYR A 430 -10.59 -4.43 15.36
CA TYR A 430 -10.92 -5.47 16.34
C TYR A 430 -9.71 -5.97 17.12
N ALA A 431 -8.56 -6.16 16.46
CA ALA A 431 -7.34 -6.59 17.17
C ALA A 431 -6.87 -5.54 18.19
N PRO A 432 -6.66 -4.26 17.84
CA PRO A 432 -6.26 -3.27 18.84
C PRO A 432 -7.31 -3.07 19.93
N ALA A 433 -8.60 -3.10 19.60
CA ALA A 433 -9.65 -2.96 20.60
C ALA A 433 -9.73 -4.15 21.58
N LEU A 434 -9.41 -5.36 21.13
CA LEU A 434 -9.25 -6.54 21.98
C LEU A 434 -7.98 -6.47 22.82
N ASP A 435 -6.90 -5.99 22.23
CA ASP A 435 -5.60 -5.88 22.89
C ASP A 435 -5.62 -4.91 24.06
N ASP A 436 -6.28 -3.77 23.87
CA ASP A 436 -6.48 -2.74 24.90
C ASP A 436 -7.64 -3.03 25.85
N GLY A 437 -8.38 -4.12 25.66
CA GLY A 437 -9.55 -4.45 26.48
C GLY A 437 -10.75 -3.52 26.28
N VAL A 438 -10.75 -2.73 25.21
CA VAL A 438 -11.90 -1.87 24.83
C VAL A 438 -13.12 -2.71 24.49
N ILE A 439 -12.90 -3.89 23.90
CA ILE A 439 -13.88 -4.93 23.68
C ILE A 439 -13.31 -6.30 24.08
N THR A 440 -14.15 -7.30 24.17
CA THR A 440 -13.75 -8.71 24.36
C THR A 440 -14.61 -9.62 23.48
N PRO A 441 -14.28 -10.90 23.35
CA PRO A 441 -15.13 -11.86 22.63
C PRO A 441 -16.57 -11.96 23.19
N ALA A 442 -16.81 -11.55 24.44
CA ALA A 442 -18.14 -11.47 25.05
C ALA A 442 -18.92 -10.19 24.65
N SER A 443 -18.26 -9.20 24.09
CA SER A 443 -18.87 -7.90 23.76
C SER A 443 -20.07 -8.03 22.84
N VAL A 444 -21.03 -7.16 23.09
CA VAL A 444 -22.23 -6.95 22.27
C VAL A 444 -22.22 -5.51 21.78
N ILE A 445 -22.44 -5.30 20.50
CA ILE A 445 -22.28 -4.00 19.83
C ILE A 445 -23.52 -3.69 19.02
N ASP A 446 -23.96 -2.45 19.07
CA ASP A 446 -25.11 -1.97 18.31
C ASP A 446 -24.83 -1.95 16.81
N ASP A 447 -25.67 -2.60 16.02
CA ASP A 447 -25.72 -2.55 14.55
C ASP A 447 -26.81 -1.57 14.11
N TYR A 448 -26.57 -0.30 14.40
CA TYR A 448 -27.39 0.83 13.99
C TYR A 448 -26.55 1.88 13.30
N PRO A 449 -27.11 2.77 12.46
CA PRO A 449 -26.40 3.92 11.93
C PRO A 449 -25.68 4.68 13.05
N VAL A 450 -24.49 5.21 12.76
CA VAL A 450 -23.69 5.98 13.71
C VAL A 450 -24.06 7.44 13.69
N GLU A 451 -24.29 7.98 12.49
CA GLU A 451 -24.60 9.38 12.25
C GLU A 451 -25.40 9.60 10.96
N MET A 452 -25.81 10.83 10.74
CA MET A 452 -26.42 11.30 9.49
C MET A 452 -25.38 12.06 8.68
N LEU A 453 -25.02 11.57 7.50
CA LEU A 453 -24.10 12.23 6.56
C LEU A 453 -24.87 12.70 5.32
N GLY A 454 -24.89 14.01 5.06
CA GLY A 454 -25.57 14.55 3.89
C GLY A 454 -27.06 14.20 3.79
N GLY A 455 -27.74 14.06 4.93
CA GLY A 455 -29.15 13.67 4.99
C GLY A 455 -29.42 12.16 4.85
N SER A 456 -28.37 11.34 4.77
CA SER A 456 -28.48 9.89 4.72
C SER A 456 -27.89 9.24 5.96
N ILE A 457 -28.47 8.11 6.38
CA ILE A 457 -27.96 7.33 7.50
C ILE A 457 -26.60 6.70 7.14
N TRP A 458 -25.63 6.76 8.07
CA TRP A 458 -24.28 6.22 7.88
C TRP A 458 -23.78 5.50 9.13
N PRO A 459 -22.94 4.44 8.99
CA PRO A 459 -22.67 3.72 7.75
C PRO A 459 -23.79 2.74 7.41
N VAL A 460 -23.94 2.43 6.13
CA VAL A 460 -24.85 1.37 5.67
C VAL A 460 -24.12 0.03 5.63
N ASN A 461 -24.85 -1.07 5.90
CA ASN A 461 -24.32 -2.42 5.79
C ASN A 461 -24.30 -2.92 4.33
N ALA A 462 -23.45 -3.92 4.05
CA ALA A 462 -23.49 -4.64 2.77
C ALA A 462 -24.69 -5.59 2.66
N TYR A 463 -25.26 -6.01 3.79
CA TYR A 463 -26.55 -6.72 3.87
C TYR A 463 -27.71 -5.71 4.07
N SER A 464 -28.93 -6.15 3.84
CA SER A 464 -30.11 -5.29 3.95
C SER A 464 -30.38 -4.91 5.41
N GLY A 465 -30.48 -3.62 5.69
CA GLY A 465 -30.88 -3.06 6.98
C GLY A 465 -29.83 -3.21 8.08
N TYR A 466 -30.33 -3.23 9.31
CA TYR A 466 -29.54 -3.33 10.53
C TYR A 466 -30.14 -4.42 11.45
N ARG A 467 -29.28 -5.05 12.25
CA ARG A 467 -29.67 -6.19 13.11
C ARG A 467 -29.81 -5.84 14.57
N SER A 468 -29.87 -4.56 14.91
CA SER A 468 -30.02 -4.08 16.26
C SER A 468 -28.77 -4.35 17.14
N ILE A 469 -28.80 -5.37 17.96
CA ILE A 469 -27.72 -5.78 18.87
C ILE A 469 -27.05 -7.02 18.28
N MET A 470 -25.73 -7.02 18.21
CA MET A 470 -24.94 -8.14 17.68
C MET A 470 -23.82 -8.52 18.65
N THR A 471 -23.58 -9.83 18.80
CA THR A 471 -22.34 -10.29 19.41
C THR A 471 -21.14 -9.90 18.56
N LEU A 472 -19.95 -9.74 19.15
CA LEU A 472 -18.72 -9.47 18.40
C LEU A 472 -18.48 -10.52 17.31
N GLN A 473 -18.75 -11.79 17.64
CA GLN A 473 -18.66 -12.89 16.67
C GLN A 473 -19.55 -12.67 15.44
N ASP A 474 -20.81 -12.28 15.65
CA ASP A 474 -21.75 -12.02 14.57
C ASP A 474 -21.41 -10.75 13.79
N ALA A 475 -20.93 -9.72 14.47
CA ALA A 475 -20.48 -8.48 13.86
C ALA A 475 -19.33 -8.71 12.87
N ILE A 476 -18.33 -9.50 13.26
CA ILE A 476 -17.18 -9.84 12.41
C ILE A 476 -17.58 -10.82 11.31
N ARG A 477 -18.38 -11.86 11.63
CA ARG A 477 -18.88 -12.86 10.70
C ARG A 477 -19.67 -12.25 9.54
N ASN A 478 -20.53 -11.28 9.84
CA ASN A 478 -21.38 -10.60 8.86
C ASN A 478 -20.73 -9.33 8.32
N SER A 479 -19.56 -8.95 8.85
CA SER A 479 -18.83 -7.73 8.44
C SER A 479 -19.63 -6.44 8.64
N SER A 480 -20.38 -6.32 9.76
CA SER A 480 -21.19 -5.13 10.06
C SER A 480 -20.32 -3.87 10.01
N ASN A 481 -20.83 -2.84 9.34
CA ASN A 481 -20.15 -1.55 9.23
C ASN A 481 -20.38 -0.68 10.48
N PRO A 482 -21.61 -0.53 11.01
CA PRO A 482 -21.84 0.25 12.23
C PRO A 482 -21.04 -0.24 13.42
N THR A 483 -20.97 -1.57 13.62
CA THR A 483 -20.22 -2.14 14.76
C THR A 483 -18.71 -1.83 14.65
N ALA A 484 -18.15 -1.89 13.44
CA ALA A 484 -16.75 -1.54 13.21
C ALA A 484 -16.47 -0.06 13.46
N VAL A 485 -17.32 0.83 12.96
CA VAL A 485 -17.17 2.29 13.17
C VAL A 485 -17.30 2.65 14.65
N ARG A 486 -18.30 2.10 15.37
CA ARG A 486 -18.47 2.33 16.81
C ARG A 486 -17.26 1.86 17.60
N THR A 487 -16.74 0.68 17.27
CA THR A 487 -15.55 0.13 17.93
C THR A 487 -14.32 1.01 17.66
N ALA A 488 -14.11 1.45 16.41
CA ALA A 488 -13.00 2.33 16.06
C ALA A 488 -13.08 3.69 16.78
N ILE A 489 -14.27 4.28 16.89
CA ILE A 489 -14.48 5.53 17.64
C ILE A 489 -14.17 5.32 19.13
N LYS A 490 -14.62 4.20 19.70
CA LYS A 490 -14.36 3.89 21.12
C LYS A 490 -12.89 3.60 21.40
N LEU A 491 -12.20 2.92 20.49
CA LEU A 491 -10.75 2.69 20.53
C LEU A 491 -9.99 4.02 20.36
N THR A 492 -10.51 4.95 19.64
CA THR A 492 -9.99 6.18 19.07
C THR A 492 -9.25 5.95 17.75
N LEU A 493 -9.43 6.86 16.80
CA LEU A 493 -8.78 6.74 15.48
C LEU A 493 -7.24 6.88 15.56
N PRO A 494 -6.66 7.74 16.40
CA PRO A 494 -5.22 7.76 16.61
C PRO A 494 -4.64 6.44 17.13
N ALA A 495 -5.30 5.77 18.09
CA ALA A 495 -4.84 4.46 18.59
C ALA A 495 -4.93 3.39 17.49
N SER A 496 -6.02 3.38 16.72
CA SER A 496 -6.16 2.50 15.56
C SER A 496 -5.04 2.73 14.51
N TYR A 497 -4.74 3.99 14.21
CA TYR A 497 -3.68 4.36 13.27
C TYR A 497 -2.29 3.95 13.76
N ALA A 498 -1.96 4.27 15.03
CA ALA A 498 -0.71 3.89 15.66
C ALA A 498 -0.50 2.36 15.65
N PHE A 499 -1.55 1.60 15.99
CA PHE A 499 -1.47 0.14 15.94
C PHE A 499 -1.15 -0.38 14.53
N MET A 500 -1.74 0.21 13.49
CA MET A 500 -1.46 -0.16 12.11
C MET A 500 -0.03 0.20 11.68
N THR A 501 0.46 1.38 12.04
CA THR A 501 1.77 1.89 11.59
C THR A 501 2.94 1.40 12.45
N GLU A 502 2.76 1.33 13.76
CA GLU A 502 3.84 0.99 14.71
C GLU A 502 3.89 -0.51 15.01
N ASN A 503 2.72 -1.16 15.23
CA ASN A 503 2.67 -2.57 15.57
C ASN A 503 2.65 -3.48 14.34
N LEU A 504 1.99 -3.06 13.26
CA LEU A 504 1.84 -3.85 12.02
C LEU A 504 2.62 -3.29 10.83
N SER A 505 3.44 -2.26 11.04
CA SER A 505 4.39 -1.68 10.08
C SER A 505 3.79 -1.29 8.73
N PHE A 506 2.55 -0.78 8.70
CA PHE A 506 1.97 -0.23 7.48
C PHE A 506 2.65 1.08 7.08
N THR A 507 3.14 1.14 5.85
CA THR A 507 3.83 2.31 5.29
C THR A 507 2.97 3.10 4.31
N THR A 508 1.87 2.51 3.83
CA THR A 508 0.98 3.12 2.83
C THR A 508 -0.07 4.05 3.43
N LEU A 509 -0.31 3.98 4.74
CA LEU A 509 -1.25 4.85 5.44
C LEU A 509 -0.74 6.30 5.49
N THR A 510 -1.69 7.24 5.48
CA THR A 510 -1.42 8.68 5.55
C THR A 510 -2.09 9.31 6.78
N ASN A 511 -1.67 10.52 7.15
CA ASN A 511 -2.29 11.26 8.26
C ASN A 511 -3.79 11.55 8.02
N ASP A 512 -4.22 11.62 6.75
CA ASP A 512 -5.64 11.82 6.41
C ASP A 512 -6.49 10.61 6.85
N ASP A 513 -5.93 9.40 6.81
CA ASP A 513 -6.62 8.18 7.24
C ASP A 513 -6.91 8.18 8.74
N MET A 514 -6.07 8.84 9.55
CA MET A 514 -6.25 8.99 11.00
C MET A 514 -7.45 9.89 11.36
N THR A 515 -7.90 10.75 10.46
CA THR A 515 -8.96 11.72 10.73
C THR A 515 -10.36 11.24 10.34
N ALA A 516 -10.45 10.11 9.60
CA ALA A 516 -11.70 9.62 9.04
C ALA A 516 -12.04 8.20 9.54
N ALA A 517 -13.11 8.07 10.34
CA ALA A 517 -13.58 6.76 10.80
C ALA A 517 -13.89 5.80 9.64
N GLY A 518 -14.37 6.30 8.51
CA GLY A 518 -14.61 5.51 7.29
C GLY A 518 -13.34 4.94 6.67
N ALA A 519 -12.18 5.60 6.81
CA ALA A 519 -10.91 5.11 6.33
C ALA A 519 -10.45 3.89 7.13
N LEU A 520 -10.20 4.07 8.41
CA LEU A 520 -9.69 3.01 9.28
C LEU A 520 -10.71 1.89 9.55
N ALA A 521 -11.99 2.23 9.82
CA ALA A 521 -12.98 1.23 10.17
C ALA A 521 -13.57 0.46 8.99
N LEU A 522 -13.55 1.02 7.78
CA LEU A 522 -14.21 0.42 6.61
C LEU A 522 -13.27 0.18 5.42
N GLY A 523 -12.02 0.63 5.50
CA GLY A 523 -10.99 0.44 4.47
C GLY A 523 -11.15 1.34 3.25
N GLY A 524 -11.80 2.49 3.42
CA GLY A 524 -11.81 3.58 2.42
C GLY A 524 -10.58 4.47 2.58
N LEU A 525 -9.40 3.88 2.59
CA LEU A 525 -8.12 4.54 2.83
C LEU A 525 -7.77 5.51 1.69
N SER A 526 -7.03 6.57 2.02
CA SER A 526 -6.63 7.61 1.06
C SER A 526 -5.85 7.05 -0.12
N LYS A 527 -4.86 6.21 0.13
CA LYS A 527 -4.08 5.50 -0.92
C LYS A 527 -4.53 4.05 -1.06
N GLY A 528 -4.72 3.37 0.06
CA GLY A 528 -4.96 1.92 0.12
C GLY A 528 -3.78 1.18 0.74
N VAL A 529 -3.67 -0.12 0.48
CA VAL A 529 -2.65 -1.03 1.02
C VAL A 529 -2.18 -2.00 -0.06
N THR A 530 -1.03 -2.64 0.15
CA THR A 530 -0.49 -3.70 -0.69
C THR A 530 -0.89 -5.09 -0.18
N THR A 531 -0.82 -6.12 -1.04
CA THR A 531 -1.02 -7.50 -0.59
C THR A 531 0.08 -7.96 0.35
N ARG A 532 1.31 -7.41 0.23
CA ARG A 532 2.44 -7.69 1.13
C ARG A 532 2.13 -7.24 2.57
N GLU A 533 1.72 -5.98 2.76
CA GLU A 533 1.34 -5.45 4.07
C GLU A 533 0.19 -6.24 4.69
N MET A 534 -0.84 -6.53 3.90
CA MET A 534 -2.00 -7.29 4.37
C MET A 534 -1.64 -8.73 4.75
N ALA A 535 -0.80 -9.41 3.99
CA ALA A 535 -0.36 -10.76 4.30
C ALA A 535 0.48 -10.80 5.59
N ALA A 536 1.45 -9.88 5.74
CA ALA A 536 2.29 -9.78 6.93
C ALA A 536 1.47 -9.50 8.20
N ALA A 537 0.56 -8.54 8.11
CA ALA A 537 -0.30 -8.18 9.25
C ALA A 537 -1.23 -9.34 9.68
N TYR A 538 -1.81 -10.08 8.73
CA TYR A 538 -2.64 -11.25 9.07
C TYR A 538 -1.83 -12.45 9.55
N ALA A 539 -0.60 -12.63 9.06
CA ALA A 539 0.29 -13.68 9.56
C ALA A 539 0.56 -13.54 11.07
N THR A 540 0.51 -12.34 11.61
CA THR A 540 0.64 -12.05 13.04
C THR A 540 -0.36 -12.82 13.90
N PHE A 541 -1.59 -13.02 13.42
CA PHE A 541 -2.60 -13.82 14.12
C PHE A 541 -2.22 -15.30 14.23
N ALA A 542 -1.74 -15.89 13.12
CA ALA A 542 -1.29 -17.28 13.11
C ALA A 542 -0.02 -17.49 13.95
N ARG A 543 0.77 -16.45 14.14
CA ARG A 543 2.06 -16.43 14.85
C ARG A 543 1.95 -15.97 16.31
N GLY A 544 0.77 -16.08 16.91
CA GLY A 544 0.56 -15.75 18.34
C GLY A 544 0.78 -14.28 18.70
N GLY A 545 0.58 -13.37 17.76
CA GLY A 545 0.73 -11.93 17.98
C GLY A 545 2.10 -11.36 17.60
N VAL A 546 3.00 -12.18 17.04
CA VAL A 546 4.34 -11.74 16.61
C VAL A 546 4.32 -11.28 15.16
N TYR A 547 4.56 -10.02 14.92
CA TYR A 547 4.81 -9.47 13.59
C TYR A 547 6.24 -9.76 13.16
N THR A 548 6.40 -10.08 11.89
CA THR A 548 7.72 -10.28 11.26
C THR A 548 7.73 -9.51 9.94
N THR A 549 8.79 -8.71 9.73
CA THR A 549 8.97 -8.00 8.47
C THR A 549 9.15 -9.01 7.34
N PRO A 550 8.24 -9.02 6.35
CA PRO A 550 8.30 -10.00 5.27
C PRO A 550 9.43 -9.66 4.30
N ARG A 551 10.22 -10.64 3.93
CA ARG A 551 11.35 -10.50 3.01
C ARG A 551 11.28 -11.55 1.90
N THR A 552 11.96 -11.27 0.78
CA THR A 552 12.06 -12.17 -0.38
C THR A 552 13.43 -12.80 -0.52
N TYR A 553 14.44 -12.33 0.24
CA TYR A 553 15.78 -12.87 0.27
C TYR A 553 16.39 -12.76 1.67
N THR A 554 17.41 -13.55 1.96
CA THR A 554 18.14 -13.57 3.23
C THR A 554 19.47 -12.85 3.15
N GLU A 555 20.23 -13.08 2.09
CA GLU A 555 21.55 -12.48 1.87
C GLU A 555 21.91 -12.46 0.38
N VAL A 556 22.83 -11.56 0.03
CA VAL A 556 23.47 -11.48 -1.28
C VAL A 556 24.97 -11.49 -1.07
N LEU A 557 25.67 -12.44 -1.71
CA LEU A 557 27.13 -12.54 -1.68
C LEU A 557 27.73 -12.10 -3.01
N ASP A 558 28.93 -11.51 -2.97
CA ASP A 558 29.71 -11.25 -4.17
C ASP A 558 30.35 -12.54 -4.73
N HIS A 559 31.04 -12.43 -5.86
CA HIS A 559 31.75 -13.56 -6.49
C HIS A 559 32.90 -14.12 -5.64
N ASN A 560 33.36 -13.41 -4.60
CA ASN A 560 34.38 -13.89 -3.66
C ASN A 560 33.75 -14.52 -2.40
N GLY A 561 32.42 -14.55 -2.31
CA GLY A 561 31.70 -15.04 -1.14
C GLY A 561 31.59 -14.04 0.01
N ASN A 562 31.88 -12.75 -0.22
CA ASN A 562 31.66 -11.72 0.79
C ASN A 562 30.19 -11.30 0.80
N VAL A 563 29.63 -11.08 1.99
CA VAL A 563 28.26 -10.58 2.14
C VAL A 563 28.19 -9.13 1.68
N ILE A 564 27.36 -8.85 0.67
CA ILE A 564 27.06 -7.51 0.14
C ILE A 564 25.83 -6.93 0.85
N LEU A 565 24.79 -7.74 0.97
CA LEU A 565 23.55 -7.40 1.68
C LEU A 565 23.17 -8.56 2.59
N GLU A 566 22.72 -8.22 3.81
CA GLU A 566 22.14 -9.16 4.76
C GLU A 566 20.76 -8.64 5.17
N ASN A 567 19.71 -9.35 4.75
CA ASN A 567 18.33 -9.03 5.10
C ASN A 567 17.92 -9.84 6.33
N LYS A 568 18.20 -9.30 7.52
CA LYS A 568 17.87 -9.95 8.78
C LYS A 568 16.38 -9.95 9.05
N THR A 569 15.90 -11.05 9.61
CA THR A 569 14.52 -11.13 10.09
C THR A 569 14.34 -10.20 11.29
N GLU A 570 13.47 -9.21 11.14
CA GLU A 570 13.05 -8.36 12.24
C GLU A 570 11.66 -8.79 12.71
N SER A 571 11.55 -9.09 14.01
CA SER A 571 10.29 -9.50 14.62
C SER A 571 10.05 -8.80 15.93
N HIS A 572 8.79 -8.46 16.22
CA HIS A 572 8.38 -7.89 17.50
C HIS A 572 6.98 -8.36 17.89
N VAL A 573 6.65 -8.25 19.16
CA VAL A 573 5.30 -8.55 19.65
C VAL A 573 4.39 -7.38 19.28
N ALA A 574 3.51 -7.62 18.32
CA ALA A 574 2.56 -6.63 17.84
C ALA A 574 1.26 -6.58 18.64
N MET A 575 0.86 -7.71 19.24
CA MET A 575 -0.31 -7.84 20.09
C MET A 575 -0.15 -8.99 21.07
N LYS A 576 -0.98 -9.01 22.11
CA LYS A 576 -1.03 -10.10 23.09
C LYS A 576 -1.42 -11.42 22.44
N GLU A 577 -0.88 -12.52 22.96
CA GLU A 577 -1.22 -13.86 22.48
C GLU A 577 -2.73 -14.16 22.65
N SER A 578 -3.33 -13.67 23.73
CA SER A 578 -4.78 -13.76 23.96
C SER A 578 -5.62 -13.02 22.90
N THR A 579 -5.10 -11.92 22.37
CA THR A 579 -5.70 -11.18 21.26
C THR A 579 -5.62 -11.98 19.96
N ALA A 580 -4.45 -12.52 19.64
CA ALA A 580 -4.25 -13.37 18.47
C ALA A 580 -5.13 -14.62 18.53
N TYR A 581 -5.22 -15.28 19.71
CA TYR A 581 -6.12 -16.40 19.95
C TYR A 581 -7.59 -16.03 19.67
N SER A 582 -8.05 -14.90 20.24
CA SER A 582 -9.43 -14.43 20.05
C SER A 582 -9.72 -14.13 18.59
N MET A 583 -8.79 -13.47 17.88
CA MET A 583 -8.94 -13.17 16.46
C MET A 583 -8.98 -14.44 15.60
N ASN A 584 -8.17 -15.46 15.91
CA ASN A 584 -8.21 -16.75 15.22
C ASN A 584 -9.61 -17.39 15.32
N GLU A 585 -10.18 -17.45 16.54
CA GLU A 585 -11.52 -18.02 16.72
C GLU A 585 -12.62 -17.25 15.98
N LEU A 586 -12.57 -15.92 16.05
CA LEU A 586 -13.52 -15.04 15.37
C LEU A 586 -13.42 -15.17 13.85
N LEU A 587 -12.19 -15.20 13.28
CA LEU A 587 -11.96 -15.28 11.83
C LEU A 587 -12.17 -16.69 11.25
N LYS A 588 -11.99 -17.75 12.04
CA LYS A 588 -12.44 -19.11 11.67
C LYS A 588 -13.95 -19.13 11.39
N ASN A 589 -14.74 -18.41 12.20
CA ASN A 589 -16.19 -18.35 12.01
C ASN A 589 -16.61 -17.56 10.76
N VAL A 590 -15.83 -16.56 10.32
CA VAL A 590 -16.06 -15.85 9.04
C VAL A 590 -15.99 -16.81 7.86
N VAL A 591 -15.04 -17.75 7.87
CA VAL A 591 -14.85 -18.72 6.79
C VAL A 591 -15.86 -19.89 6.91
N ARG A 592 -16.22 -20.30 8.12
CA ARG A 592 -17.18 -21.40 8.32
C ARG A 592 -18.62 -21.00 8.01
N ASN A 593 -19.06 -19.84 8.47
CA ASN A 593 -20.48 -19.46 8.55
C ASN A 593 -20.76 -18.03 8.09
N GLY A 594 -19.76 -17.31 7.56
CA GLY A 594 -19.85 -15.89 7.29
C GLY A 594 -19.56 -15.52 5.83
N THR A 595 -19.10 -14.30 5.64
CA THR A 595 -18.78 -13.72 4.32
C THR A 595 -17.63 -14.42 3.59
N GLY A 596 -16.82 -15.22 4.30
CA GLY A 596 -15.63 -15.91 3.81
C GLY A 596 -15.84 -17.35 3.38
N THR A 597 -17.07 -17.87 3.34
CA THR A 597 -17.37 -19.29 3.01
C THR A 597 -16.84 -19.72 1.65
N GLY A 598 -16.71 -18.79 0.70
CA GLY A 598 -16.11 -19.05 -0.61
C GLY A 598 -14.63 -19.50 -0.56
N ALA A 599 -13.92 -19.26 0.53
CA ALA A 599 -12.53 -19.70 0.73
C ALA A 599 -12.41 -21.09 1.41
N SER A 600 -13.50 -21.65 1.90
CA SER A 600 -13.49 -22.93 2.64
C SER A 600 -13.15 -24.12 1.75
N PHE A 601 -12.25 -24.99 2.23
CA PHE A 601 -12.00 -26.31 1.66
C PHE A 601 -11.79 -27.33 2.80
N SER A 602 -11.98 -28.61 2.49
CA SER A 602 -11.89 -29.69 3.49
C SER A 602 -10.47 -30.01 3.92
N GLY A 603 -10.31 -30.52 5.13
CA GLY A 603 -9.02 -31.05 5.63
C GLY A 603 -8.06 -29.97 6.13
N MET A 604 -8.50 -28.74 6.36
CA MET A 604 -7.65 -27.66 6.89
C MET A 604 -8.45 -26.68 7.75
N THR A 605 -7.83 -26.23 8.84
CA THR A 605 -8.33 -25.08 9.61
C THR A 605 -8.01 -23.79 8.88
N ILE A 606 -9.03 -22.99 8.62
CA ILE A 606 -8.92 -21.73 7.84
C ILE A 606 -9.55 -20.59 8.62
N ALA A 607 -8.84 -19.48 8.71
CA ALA A 607 -9.33 -18.21 9.20
C ALA A 607 -9.13 -17.13 8.13
N GLY A 608 -9.95 -16.09 8.10
CA GLY A 608 -9.78 -15.06 7.09
C GLY A 608 -10.90 -14.03 7.04
N LYS A 609 -10.72 -13.02 6.20
CA LYS A 609 -11.67 -11.90 6.05
C LYS A 609 -11.78 -11.44 4.60
N THR A 610 -13.02 -11.24 4.16
CA THR A 610 -13.34 -10.61 2.89
C THR A 610 -13.28 -9.09 2.98
N GLY A 611 -12.88 -8.46 1.88
CA GLY A 611 -12.96 -7.03 1.66
C GLY A 611 -13.70 -6.71 0.35
N SER A 612 -14.41 -5.59 0.36
CA SER A 612 -15.05 -5.02 -0.84
C SER A 612 -15.14 -3.52 -0.63
N THR A 613 -14.81 -2.75 -1.65
CA THR A 613 -15.05 -1.30 -1.66
C THR A 613 -16.53 -1.00 -1.92
N ASN A 614 -17.00 0.20 -1.54
CA ASN A 614 -18.41 0.58 -1.64
C ASN A 614 -18.98 0.42 -3.07
N SER A 615 -18.20 0.74 -4.08
CA SER A 615 -18.58 0.58 -5.49
C SER A 615 -18.29 -0.80 -6.05
N ASN A 616 -17.77 -1.73 -5.23
CA ASN A 616 -17.30 -3.05 -5.65
C ASN A 616 -16.22 -3.01 -6.75
N ASN A 617 -15.37 -1.97 -6.76
CA ASN A 617 -14.28 -1.85 -7.72
C ASN A 617 -13.10 -2.74 -7.34
N ASP A 618 -12.92 -2.99 -6.04
CA ASP A 618 -11.89 -3.84 -5.47
C ASP A 618 -12.51 -4.91 -4.60
N ARG A 619 -11.97 -6.12 -4.70
CA ARG A 619 -12.29 -7.25 -3.84
C ARG A 619 -11.02 -7.78 -3.22
N TYR A 620 -11.04 -7.98 -1.92
CA TYR A 620 -9.97 -8.57 -1.16
C TYR A 620 -10.44 -9.85 -0.47
N PHE A 621 -9.52 -10.78 -0.33
CA PHE A 621 -9.60 -11.84 0.67
C PHE A 621 -8.21 -12.04 1.27
N VAL A 622 -8.12 -11.95 2.58
CA VAL A 622 -6.91 -12.35 3.30
C VAL A 622 -7.29 -13.53 4.17
N GLY A 623 -6.69 -14.66 3.88
CA GLY A 623 -6.95 -15.90 4.55
C GLY A 623 -5.65 -16.58 4.98
N TYR A 624 -5.73 -17.33 6.06
CA TYR A 624 -4.59 -18.05 6.59
C TYR A 624 -4.98 -19.39 7.20
N THR A 625 -4.01 -20.25 7.23
CA THR A 625 -4.01 -21.56 7.87
C THR A 625 -2.88 -21.59 8.89
N PRO A 626 -2.70 -22.66 9.68
CA PRO A 626 -1.51 -22.80 10.50
C PRO A 626 -0.16 -22.83 9.74
N TYR A 627 -0.19 -22.98 8.43
CA TYR A 627 1.00 -23.10 7.58
C TYR A 627 1.32 -21.79 6.83
N TYR A 628 0.35 -21.22 6.16
CA TYR A 628 0.53 -20.10 5.25
C TYR A 628 -0.54 -19.03 5.42
N THR A 629 -0.13 -17.80 5.20
CA THR A 629 -1.02 -16.64 5.06
C THR A 629 -0.96 -16.12 3.63
N ALA A 630 -2.11 -15.90 3.00
CA ALA A 630 -2.16 -15.33 1.67
C ALA A 630 -3.17 -14.18 1.59
N ALA A 631 -2.71 -13.03 1.07
CA ALA A 631 -3.56 -11.90 0.73
C ALA A 631 -3.78 -11.86 -0.79
N VAL A 632 -5.01 -11.79 -1.21
CA VAL A 632 -5.42 -11.73 -2.62
C VAL A 632 -6.25 -10.49 -2.87
N TRP A 633 -5.82 -9.68 -3.81
CA TRP A 633 -6.57 -8.57 -4.39
C TRP A 633 -7.11 -8.94 -5.77
N VAL A 634 -8.30 -8.46 -6.10
CA VAL A 634 -8.94 -8.61 -7.42
C VAL A 634 -9.57 -7.28 -7.82
N GLY A 635 -9.28 -6.81 -9.02
CA GLY A 635 -9.80 -5.55 -9.57
C GLY A 635 -9.50 -5.36 -11.06
N TYR A 636 -9.96 -4.26 -11.61
CA TYR A 636 -9.62 -3.82 -12.97
C TYR A 636 -8.51 -2.76 -12.91
N ASP A 637 -7.75 -2.63 -14.00
CA ASP A 637 -6.70 -1.60 -14.14
C ASP A 637 -7.26 -0.20 -13.86
N THR A 638 -8.29 0.16 -14.58
CA THR A 638 -9.09 1.34 -14.28
C THR A 638 -10.24 0.91 -13.38
N PRO A 639 -10.36 1.45 -12.16
CA PRO A 639 -11.40 1.07 -11.23
C PRO A 639 -12.79 1.05 -11.87
N THR A 640 -13.39 -0.12 -11.90
CA THR A 640 -14.70 -0.36 -12.50
C THR A 640 -15.41 -1.43 -11.67
N ARG A 641 -16.73 -1.33 -11.53
CA ARG A 641 -17.52 -2.26 -10.73
C ARG A 641 -17.34 -3.70 -11.19
N ILE A 642 -16.94 -4.56 -10.26
CA ILE A 642 -16.84 -6.00 -10.46
C ILE A 642 -18.24 -6.60 -10.32
N VAL A 643 -18.71 -7.28 -11.35
CA VAL A 643 -19.97 -8.03 -11.36
C VAL A 643 -19.61 -9.51 -11.29
N ALA A 644 -19.63 -10.05 -10.09
CA ALA A 644 -19.31 -11.46 -9.83
C ALA A 644 -20.22 -12.00 -8.73
N SER A 645 -20.56 -13.29 -8.79
CA SER A 645 -21.22 -13.99 -7.70
C SER A 645 -20.24 -14.22 -6.55
N GLY A 646 -20.57 -13.75 -5.35
CA GLY A 646 -19.71 -13.88 -4.17
C GLY A 646 -18.46 -12.99 -4.22
N ASN A 647 -17.39 -13.46 -3.58
CA ASN A 647 -16.11 -12.76 -3.56
C ASN A 647 -15.07 -13.52 -4.41
N PRO A 648 -14.70 -13.03 -5.62
CA PRO A 648 -13.78 -13.73 -6.51
C PRO A 648 -12.36 -13.88 -5.92
N ALA A 649 -11.92 -12.95 -5.05
CA ALA A 649 -10.63 -13.10 -4.36
C ALA A 649 -10.62 -14.31 -3.42
N ALA A 650 -11.72 -14.55 -2.69
CA ALA A 650 -11.85 -15.72 -1.82
C ALA A 650 -11.88 -17.04 -2.63
N THR A 651 -12.53 -17.04 -3.77
CA THR A 651 -12.58 -18.22 -4.67
C THR A 651 -11.19 -18.50 -5.26
N LEU A 652 -10.51 -17.49 -5.75
CA LEU A 652 -9.14 -17.63 -6.29
C LEU A 652 -8.17 -18.10 -5.21
N TRP A 653 -8.23 -17.51 -4.01
CA TRP A 653 -7.47 -17.94 -2.83
C TRP A 653 -7.67 -19.44 -2.55
N LYS A 654 -8.93 -19.89 -2.49
CA LYS A 654 -9.28 -21.31 -2.31
C LYS A 654 -8.64 -22.18 -3.40
N THR A 655 -8.69 -21.76 -4.66
CA THR A 655 -8.22 -22.54 -5.81
C THR A 655 -6.75 -22.91 -5.70
N PHE A 656 -5.87 -21.96 -5.31
CA PHE A 656 -4.46 -22.30 -5.13
C PHE A 656 -4.15 -22.84 -3.73
N MET A 657 -4.74 -22.32 -2.66
CA MET A 657 -4.42 -22.77 -1.31
C MET A 657 -4.85 -24.23 -1.06
N SER A 658 -5.94 -24.69 -1.64
CA SER A 658 -6.32 -26.11 -1.54
C SER A 658 -5.29 -27.05 -2.17
N LYS A 659 -4.63 -26.61 -3.26
CA LYS A 659 -3.55 -27.34 -3.90
C LYS A 659 -2.24 -27.25 -3.09
N VAL A 660 -1.91 -26.07 -2.55
CA VAL A 660 -0.74 -25.87 -1.68
C VAL A 660 -0.81 -26.77 -0.45
N HIS A 661 -2.01 -26.96 0.11
CA HIS A 661 -2.21 -27.78 1.32
C HIS A 661 -2.46 -29.26 1.03
N ALA A 662 -2.44 -29.67 -0.22
CA ALA A 662 -2.62 -31.09 -0.55
C ALA A 662 -1.54 -31.95 0.08
N GLY A 663 -1.96 -32.91 0.93
CA GLY A 663 -1.06 -33.80 1.66
C GLY A 663 -0.53 -33.26 2.99
N LEU A 664 -0.80 -31.99 3.36
CA LEU A 664 -0.46 -31.47 4.67
C LEU A 664 -1.48 -31.95 5.72
N PRO A 665 -1.05 -32.37 6.92
CA PRO A 665 -1.96 -32.74 7.99
C PRO A 665 -2.76 -31.56 8.50
N ASN A 666 -4.05 -31.77 8.81
CA ASN A 666 -4.83 -30.70 9.45
C ASN A 666 -4.33 -30.48 10.88
N LYS A 667 -4.07 -29.24 11.21
CA LYS A 667 -3.79 -28.78 12.59
C LYS A 667 -4.56 -27.50 12.88
N ASP A 668 -4.78 -27.17 14.14
CA ASP A 668 -5.28 -25.86 14.56
C ASP A 668 -4.12 -24.89 14.80
N PHE A 669 -4.40 -23.62 15.00
CA PHE A 669 -3.39 -22.61 15.32
C PHE A 669 -2.72 -22.91 16.66
N GLU A 670 -1.41 -22.95 16.70
CA GLU A 670 -0.59 -23.17 17.89
C GLU A 670 -0.45 -21.87 18.70
N VAL A 671 -1.59 -21.30 19.10
CA VAL A 671 -1.66 -20.08 19.90
C VAL A 671 -2.19 -20.43 21.27
N SER A 672 -1.45 -20.07 22.31
CA SER A 672 -1.80 -20.43 23.69
C SER A 672 -3.12 -19.78 24.11
N SER A 673 -3.91 -20.59 24.85
CA SER A 673 -5.12 -20.13 25.53
C SER A 673 -4.93 -20.05 27.04
N ALA A 674 -3.69 -20.05 27.53
CA ALA A 674 -3.38 -20.13 28.97
C ALA A 674 -3.98 -18.96 29.76
N ASP A 675 -4.03 -17.78 29.18
CA ASP A 675 -4.59 -16.57 29.78
C ASP A 675 -6.08 -16.37 29.46
N MET A 676 -6.75 -17.39 28.93
CA MET A 676 -8.17 -17.34 28.59
C MET A 676 -9.02 -18.09 29.62
N VAL A 677 -10.20 -17.57 29.87
CA VAL A 677 -11.24 -18.23 30.69
C VAL A 677 -12.52 -18.40 29.87
N SER A 678 -13.22 -19.49 30.10
CA SER A 678 -14.56 -19.73 29.53
C SER A 678 -15.62 -19.09 30.39
N VAL A 679 -16.45 -18.25 29.81
CA VAL A 679 -17.57 -17.58 30.46
C VAL A 679 -18.85 -17.78 29.66
N THR A 680 -19.97 -17.98 30.34
CA THR A 680 -21.29 -18.02 29.71
C THR A 680 -21.93 -16.65 29.85
N VAL A 681 -22.15 -15.98 28.72
CA VAL A 681 -22.62 -14.61 28.66
C VAL A 681 -23.95 -14.48 27.93
N CYS A 682 -24.70 -13.46 28.30
CA CYS A 682 -25.90 -13.04 27.58
C CYS A 682 -25.53 -12.49 26.18
N THR A 683 -26.13 -13.02 25.13
CA THR A 683 -25.84 -12.59 23.75
C THR A 683 -26.40 -11.22 23.40
N GLN A 684 -27.16 -10.61 24.30
CA GLN A 684 -27.76 -9.28 24.11
C GLN A 684 -27.12 -8.17 24.95
N THR A 685 -26.42 -8.52 26.04
CA THR A 685 -25.77 -7.55 26.92
C THR A 685 -24.27 -7.74 27.06
N GLY A 686 -23.74 -8.92 26.78
CA GLY A 686 -22.33 -9.26 26.98
C GLY A 686 -21.95 -9.54 28.44
N LEU A 687 -22.89 -9.41 29.39
CA LEU A 687 -22.73 -9.71 30.81
C LEU A 687 -22.88 -11.21 31.08
N LEU A 688 -22.47 -11.70 32.26
CA LEU A 688 -22.68 -13.09 32.66
C LEU A 688 -24.17 -13.40 32.57
N ALA A 689 -24.51 -14.55 31.97
CA ALA A 689 -25.89 -14.91 31.70
C ALA A 689 -26.65 -15.23 33.02
N SER A 690 -27.84 -14.67 33.12
CA SER A 690 -28.84 -14.95 34.18
C SER A 690 -30.01 -15.75 33.60
N ALA A 691 -30.97 -16.10 34.47
CA ALA A 691 -32.21 -16.75 34.04
C ALA A 691 -32.95 -15.88 32.99
N GLY A 692 -33.47 -16.53 31.95
CA GLY A 692 -34.16 -15.84 30.84
C GLY A 692 -33.24 -15.22 29.76
N CYS A 693 -31.92 -15.21 29.98
CA CYS A 693 -30.98 -14.71 28.95
C CYS A 693 -30.79 -15.68 27.79
N PRO A 694 -30.85 -15.22 26.53
CA PRO A 694 -30.22 -15.93 25.45
C PRO A 694 -28.72 -15.93 25.71
N SER A 695 -28.06 -17.09 25.71
CA SER A 695 -26.68 -17.19 26.17
C SER A 695 -25.77 -17.96 25.22
N GLN A 696 -24.46 -17.65 25.31
CA GLN A 696 -23.39 -18.39 24.65
C GLN A 696 -22.19 -18.50 25.59
N THR A 697 -21.39 -19.55 25.41
CA THR A 697 -20.10 -19.69 26.08
C THR A 697 -18.98 -19.23 25.16
N VAL A 698 -18.16 -18.30 25.64
CA VAL A 698 -17.02 -17.76 24.91
C VAL A 698 -15.77 -17.80 25.78
N LYS A 699 -14.59 -17.87 25.15
CA LYS A 699 -13.30 -17.65 25.81
C LYS A 699 -12.92 -16.18 25.74
N VAL A 700 -12.55 -15.61 26.87
CA VAL A 700 -12.12 -14.22 27.02
C VAL A 700 -10.81 -14.18 27.82
N ALA A 701 -9.99 -13.15 27.57
CA ALA A 701 -8.80 -12.93 28.39
C ALA A 701 -9.19 -12.74 29.85
N LYS A 702 -8.46 -13.37 30.77
CA LYS A 702 -8.75 -13.36 32.21
C LYS A 702 -8.95 -11.97 32.78
N ASP A 703 -8.06 -11.04 32.38
CA ASP A 703 -8.04 -9.66 32.85
C ASP A 703 -9.27 -8.85 32.42
N TYR A 704 -9.94 -9.29 31.34
CA TYR A 704 -11.09 -8.63 30.73
C TYR A 704 -12.39 -9.43 30.81
N ALA A 705 -12.43 -10.47 31.64
CA ALA A 705 -13.62 -11.27 31.78
C ALA A 705 -14.75 -10.47 32.47
N PRO A 706 -16.00 -10.55 31.97
CA PRO A 706 -17.12 -9.88 32.59
C PRO A 706 -17.36 -10.44 34.00
N SER A 707 -17.61 -9.54 34.96
CA SER A 707 -17.85 -9.87 36.36
C SER A 707 -19.29 -9.62 36.82
N LEU A 708 -20.05 -8.82 36.08
CA LEU A 708 -21.43 -8.48 36.39
C LEU A 708 -22.39 -9.46 35.71
N SER A 709 -23.44 -9.88 36.46
CA SER A 709 -24.53 -10.68 35.88
C SER A 709 -25.56 -9.80 35.18
N CYS A 710 -26.15 -10.34 34.13
CA CYS A 710 -27.17 -9.64 33.34
C CYS A 710 -28.46 -9.53 34.17
N ASP A 711 -28.86 -8.31 34.45
CA ASP A 711 -30.14 -7.94 35.07
C ASP A 711 -31.14 -7.36 34.06
N GLY A 712 -30.70 -7.19 32.77
CA GLY A 712 -31.51 -6.57 31.73
C GLY A 712 -32.71 -7.39 31.25
N HIS A 713 -32.70 -8.73 31.42
CA HIS A 713 -33.84 -9.54 31.01
C HIS A 713 -34.91 -9.60 32.10
N ILE A 714 -35.89 -8.73 31.93
CA ILE A 714 -37.06 -8.68 32.85
C ILE A 714 -38.23 -9.50 32.27
N SER A 715 -39.01 -10.11 33.17
CA SER A 715 -40.22 -10.79 32.78
C SER A 715 -41.40 -9.79 32.77
N VAL A 716 -42.15 -9.78 31.67
CA VAL A 716 -43.34 -8.94 31.52
C VAL A 716 -44.51 -9.81 31.09
N THR A 717 -45.72 -9.42 31.53
CA THR A 717 -46.95 -10.08 31.04
C THR A 717 -47.45 -9.41 29.79
N VAL A 718 -47.53 -10.19 28.70
CA VAL A 718 -48.02 -9.73 27.43
C VAL A 718 -49.29 -10.46 27.01
N CYS A 719 -50.13 -9.79 26.27
CA CYS A 719 -51.26 -10.42 25.62
C CYS A 719 -50.79 -11.41 24.55
N ALA A 720 -51.20 -12.67 24.65
CA ALA A 720 -50.78 -13.72 23.72
C ALA A 720 -51.22 -13.46 22.27
N ASP A 721 -52.35 -12.75 22.08
CA ASP A 721 -52.95 -12.51 20.78
C ASP A 721 -52.30 -11.28 20.08
N SER A 722 -51.92 -10.23 20.80
CA SER A 722 -51.34 -9.00 20.23
C SER A 722 -49.83 -8.85 20.43
N GLY A 723 -49.24 -9.59 21.37
CA GLY A 723 -47.84 -9.42 21.78
C GLY A 723 -47.52 -8.10 22.52
N MET A 724 -48.55 -7.25 22.81
CA MET A 724 -48.45 -6.00 23.55
C MET A 724 -48.52 -6.28 25.05
N LEU A 725 -48.20 -5.29 25.89
CA LEU A 725 -48.43 -5.43 27.35
C LEU A 725 -49.87 -5.77 27.61
N ALA A 726 -50.10 -6.76 28.48
CA ALA A 726 -51.43 -7.22 28.76
C ALA A 726 -52.23 -6.16 29.52
N SER A 727 -53.48 -5.95 29.11
CA SER A 727 -54.49 -5.20 29.87
C SER A 727 -55.32 -6.16 30.69
N ASP A 728 -56.08 -5.64 31.67
CA ASP A 728 -57.07 -6.41 32.46
C ASP A 728 -58.14 -7.08 31.61
N TYR A 729 -58.26 -6.71 30.34
CA TYR A 729 -59.23 -7.26 29.37
C TYR A 729 -58.68 -8.37 28.51
N CYS A 730 -57.40 -8.75 28.65
CA CYS A 730 -56.79 -9.78 27.83
C CYS A 730 -57.20 -11.19 28.32
N PRO A 731 -57.93 -11.97 27.49
CA PRO A 731 -58.34 -13.32 27.90
C PRO A 731 -57.21 -14.32 28.00
N ASN A 732 -56.14 -14.12 27.17
CA ASN A 732 -54.96 -14.96 27.11
C ASN A 732 -53.70 -14.12 27.36
N VAL A 733 -53.03 -14.42 28.42
CA VAL A 733 -51.79 -13.74 28.79
C VAL A 733 -50.62 -14.74 28.84
N THR A 734 -49.43 -14.31 28.50
CA THR A 734 -48.20 -15.07 28.57
C THR A 734 -47.07 -14.23 29.15
N THR A 735 -46.04 -14.90 29.67
CA THR A 735 -44.85 -14.20 30.15
C THR A 735 -43.82 -14.13 28.99
N ALA A 736 -43.38 -12.94 28.70
CA ALA A 736 -42.27 -12.70 27.80
C ALA A 736 -41.07 -12.16 28.58
N TYR A 737 -39.83 -12.57 28.16
CA TYR A 737 -38.61 -11.92 28.63
C TYR A 737 -38.22 -10.85 27.62
N VAL A 738 -38.10 -9.64 28.07
CA VAL A 738 -37.73 -8.46 27.24
C VAL A 738 -36.49 -7.79 27.81
N LEU A 739 -35.70 -7.18 26.95
CA LEU A 739 -34.45 -6.50 27.33
C LEU A 739 -34.75 -5.06 27.75
N ASP A 740 -34.52 -4.77 29.03
CA ASP A 740 -34.56 -3.42 29.61
C ASP A 740 -33.13 -2.88 29.75
N LEU A 741 -32.75 -1.91 28.90
CA LEU A 741 -31.45 -1.29 28.91
C LEU A 741 -31.24 -0.27 30.05
N SER A 742 -32.27 0.02 30.82
CA SER A 742 -32.20 0.94 31.98
C SER A 742 -31.75 0.23 33.28
N GLN A 743 -31.66 -1.08 33.28
CA GLN A 743 -31.26 -1.85 34.46
C GLN A 743 -29.81 -1.53 34.87
N PRO A 744 -29.48 -1.50 36.18
CA PRO A 744 -28.21 -1.00 36.70
C PRO A 744 -26.96 -1.64 36.08
N ASN A 745 -26.91 -2.98 36.00
CA ASN A 745 -25.73 -3.64 35.46
C ASN A 745 -25.59 -3.44 33.96
N VAL A 746 -26.70 -3.45 33.24
CA VAL A 746 -26.70 -3.17 31.77
C VAL A 746 -26.29 -1.73 31.50
N SER A 747 -26.81 -0.77 32.29
CA SER A 747 -26.50 0.65 32.11
C SER A 747 -25.11 1.06 32.58
N SER A 748 -24.55 0.40 33.60
CA SER A 748 -23.21 0.63 34.17
C SER A 748 -22.16 -0.34 33.61
N GLY A 749 -22.59 -1.40 32.98
CA GLY A 749 -21.74 -2.47 32.54
C GLY A 749 -21.04 -2.23 31.21
N TRP A 750 -20.51 -3.28 30.75
CA TRP A 750 -19.58 -3.49 29.66
C TRP A 750 -20.15 -3.21 28.26
N GLY A 751 -21.44 -3.02 28.15
CA GLY A 751 -22.12 -2.74 26.88
C GLY A 751 -21.94 -1.31 26.40
N TYR A 752 -22.00 -1.13 25.09
CA TYR A 752 -22.18 0.19 24.50
C TYR A 752 -23.49 0.80 25.00
N LYS A 753 -23.43 2.04 25.45
CA LYS A 753 -24.67 2.81 25.60
C LYS A 753 -25.25 2.98 24.20
N ARG A 754 -26.48 2.51 24.02
CA ARG A 754 -27.20 2.68 22.76
C ARG A 754 -27.45 4.17 22.52
N GLU A 755 -26.73 4.75 21.58
CA GLU A 755 -27.05 6.06 21.05
C GLU A 755 -28.11 5.89 19.98
N LEU A 756 -29.33 6.26 20.30
CA LEU A 756 -30.43 6.26 19.33
C LEU A 756 -30.25 7.47 18.39
N LEU A 757 -30.01 7.21 17.12
CA LEU A 757 -30.18 8.20 16.09
C LEU A 757 -31.68 8.51 15.96
N THR A 758 -32.00 9.79 15.98
CA THR A 758 -33.35 10.27 15.76
C THR A 758 -33.46 10.98 14.42
N THR A 759 -34.45 10.67 13.63
CA THR A 759 -34.87 11.52 12.51
C THR A 759 -35.73 12.66 13.01
N PRO A 760 -35.69 13.85 12.40
CA PRO A 760 -36.63 14.94 12.76
C PRO A 760 -38.08 14.45 12.70
N LEU A 761 -38.86 14.81 13.69
CA LEU A 761 -40.28 14.46 13.70
C LEU A 761 -40.98 15.03 12.46
N SER A 762 -41.83 14.23 11.86
CA SER A 762 -42.74 14.75 10.84
C SER A 762 -43.70 15.79 11.45
N ALA A 763 -44.17 16.75 10.68
CA ALA A 763 -45.08 17.79 11.17
C ALA A 763 -46.36 17.19 11.83
N ALA A 764 -46.85 16.07 11.29
CA ALA A 764 -48.01 15.36 11.87
C ALA A 764 -47.67 14.74 13.23
N LEU A 765 -46.51 14.13 13.41
CA LEU A 765 -46.07 13.53 14.67
C LEU A 765 -45.77 14.62 15.72
N GLN A 766 -45.21 15.73 15.28
CA GLN A 766 -44.96 16.89 16.15
C GLN A 766 -46.24 17.47 16.71
N ALA A 767 -47.30 17.57 15.87
CA ALA A 767 -48.61 17.99 16.29
C ALA A 767 -49.24 16.98 17.29
N THR A 768 -49.10 15.69 17.05
CA THR A 768 -49.57 14.63 17.95
C THR A 768 -48.91 14.70 19.33
N TYR A 769 -47.55 14.84 19.37
CA TYR A 769 -46.86 14.97 20.63
C TYR A 769 -47.16 16.30 21.35
N GLN A 770 -47.42 17.36 20.60
CA GLN A 770 -47.85 18.63 21.15
C GLN A 770 -49.22 18.49 21.86
N ALA A 771 -50.20 17.80 21.24
CA ALA A 771 -51.48 17.52 21.85
C ALA A 771 -51.36 16.66 23.12
N GLN A 772 -50.52 15.61 23.09
CA GLN A 772 -50.25 14.79 24.27
C GLN A 772 -49.56 15.55 25.39
N LEU A 773 -48.72 16.51 25.11
CA LEU A 773 -48.06 17.38 26.08
C LEU A 773 -49.12 18.30 26.73
N GLU A 774 -50.03 18.85 25.95
CA GLU A 774 -51.14 19.70 26.41
C GLU A 774 -52.14 18.93 27.27
N GLU A 775 -52.37 17.67 26.94
CA GLU A 775 -53.18 16.74 27.74
C GLU A 775 -52.48 16.20 28.98
N GLY A 776 -51.16 16.50 29.15
CA GLY A 776 -50.38 16.03 30.32
C GLY A 776 -50.01 14.56 30.23
N LEU A 777 -50.13 13.90 29.09
CA LEU A 777 -49.80 12.50 28.85
C LEU A 777 -48.31 12.26 28.66
N ILE A 778 -47.54 13.28 28.30
CA ILE A 778 -46.08 13.29 28.22
C ILE A 778 -45.52 14.56 28.88
N SER A 779 -44.30 14.49 29.40
CA SER A 779 -43.61 15.61 30.03
C SER A 779 -42.76 16.45 29.10
N SER A 780 -42.44 15.93 27.87
CA SER A 780 -41.67 16.65 26.87
C SER A 780 -41.88 16.03 25.51
N ILE A 781 -41.74 16.81 24.42
CA ILE A 781 -41.79 16.33 23.06
C ILE A 781 -40.45 15.65 22.77
N PRO A 782 -40.42 14.41 22.23
CA PRO A 782 -39.20 13.74 21.81
C PRO A 782 -38.44 14.57 20.76
N ALA A 783 -37.10 14.57 20.84
CA ALA A 783 -36.24 15.31 19.91
C ALA A 783 -36.35 14.80 18.45
N GLY A 784 -36.87 13.59 18.24
CA GLY A 784 -37.06 12.98 16.94
C GLY A 784 -37.57 11.54 17.05
N GLU A 785 -37.96 10.93 15.94
CA GLU A 785 -38.28 9.49 15.87
C GLU A 785 -37.00 8.66 15.86
N PRO A 786 -36.88 7.62 16.68
CA PRO A 786 -35.77 6.68 16.60
C PRO A 786 -35.76 6.03 15.21
N VAL A 787 -34.57 5.96 14.60
CA VAL A 787 -34.38 5.22 13.35
C VAL A 787 -34.67 3.75 13.62
N ARG A 788 -35.85 3.29 13.19
CA ARG A 788 -36.28 1.90 13.39
C ARG A 788 -35.52 0.99 12.42
N THR A 789 -35.02 -0.10 12.96
CA THR A 789 -34.36 -1.16 12.16
C THR A 789 -35.32 -2.34 12.01
N ASN A 790 -35.33 -2.94 10.82
CA ASN A 790 -36.26 -4.05 10.48
C ASN A 790 -35.88 -5.41 11.13
N SER A 791 -35.10 -5.44 12.18
CA SER A 791 -34.63 -6.69 12.77
C SER A 791 -35.43 -7.06 14.01
N GLY A 792 -36.42 -7.88 13.84
CA GLY A 792 -37.27 -8.41 14.88
C GLY A 792 -36.67 -9.44 15.83
N THR A 793 -35.38 -9.40 16.13
CA THR A 793 -34.71 -10.43 16.97
C THR A 793 -34.52 -10.02 18.42
N VAL A 794 -34.59 -8.73 18.75
CA VAL A 794 -34.48 -8.26 20.16
C VAL A 794 -35.68 -7.41 20.49
N GLN A 795 -36.51 -7.91 21.41
CA GLN A 795 -37.62 -7.15 21.93
C GLN A 795 -37.15 -6.29 23.12
N LEU A 796 -37.14 -4.98 22.95
CA LEU A 796 -36.80 -4.05 24.01
C LEU A 796 -38.02 -3.70 24.85
N TYR A 797 -37.83 -3.56 26.17
CA TYR A 797 -38.86 -3.08 27.06
C TYR A 797 -39.38 -1.69 26.67
N SER A 798 -38.49 -0.80 26.28
CA SER A 798 -38.84 0.55 25.78
C SER A 798 -39.77 0.49 24.55
N ASP A 799 -39.55 -0.46 23.64
CA ASP A 799 -40.38 -0.61 22.44
C ASP A 799 -41.76 -1.14 22.78
N LEU A 800 -41.80 -2.06 23.77
CA LEU A 800 -43.05 -2.61 24.29
C LEU A 800 -43.85 -1.55 25.04
N MET A 801 -43.18 -0.72 25.87
CA MET A 801 -43.81 0.39 26.58
C MET A 801 -44.32 1.47 25.61
N TYR A 802 -43.58 1.74 24.54
CA TYR A 802 -44.02 2.67 23.48
C TYR A 802 -45.26 2.17 22.73
N SER A 803 -45.34 0.85 22.48
CA SER A 803 -46.49 0.21 21.90
C SER A 803 -47.74 0.24 22.79
N GLY A 804 -47.51 0.43 24.07
CA GLY A 804 -48.58 0.52 25.07
C GLY A 804 -49.24 -0.78 25.46
N MET A 805 -50.35 -0.69 26.18
CA MET A 805 -51.16 -1.84 26.56
C MET A 805 -52.01 -2.35 25.37
N CYS A 806 -52.35 -3.61 25.42
CA CYS A 806 -53.17 -4.27 24.43
C CYS A 806 -54.46 -3.49 24.14
N THR A 807 -54.63 -3.07 22.88
CA THR A 807 -55.83 -2.37 22.37
C THR A 807 -56.80 -3.32 21.63
N THR A 808 -56.39 -4.59 21.48
CA THR A 808 -57.21 -5.62 20.80
C THR A 808 -58.38 -6.05 21.65
N HIS A 809 -58.20 -6.03 23.01
CA HIS A 809 -59.21 -6.43 23.94
C HIS A 809 -59.66 -5.23 24.76
N THR A 810 -60.88 -4.71 24.53
CA THR A 810 -61.40 -3.47 25.13
C THR A 810 -62.66 -3.71 25.96
N THR A 811 -63.17 -4.88 25.99
CA THR A 811 -64.33 -5.27 26.82
C THR A 811 -63.91 -6.08 28.03
N PRO A 812 -64.50 -5.83 29.21
CA PRO A 812 -64.24 -6.63 30.39
C PRO A 812 -64.48 -8.13 30.09
N LEU A 813 -63.61 -8.98 30.64
CA LEU A 813 -63.87 -10.43 30.62
C LEU A 813 -65.14 -10.68 31.41
N GLU A 814 -66.15 -11.37 30.82
CA GLU A 814 -67.28 -11.84 31.61
C GLU A 814 -66.73 -12.74 32.74
N PRO A 815 -67.21 -12.55 33.96
CA PRO A 815 -66.76 -13.43 35.06
C PRO A 815 -67.10 -14.87 34.68
N THR A 816 -66.11 -15.76 34.75
CA THR A 816 -66.32 -17.18 34.64
C THR A 816 -67.41 -17.59 35.62
N PRO A 817 -68.46 -18.23 35.16
CA PRO A 817 -69.48 -18.70 36.13
C PRO A 817 -68.82 -19.55 37.19
N ASP A 818 -69.14 -19.23 38.46
CA ASP A 818 -68.64 -19.94 39.61
C ASP A 818 -69.17 -21.38 39.45
N PRO A 819 -68.30 -22.41 39.37
CA PRO A 819 -68.78 -23.80 39.27
C PRO A 819 -69.56 -24.31 40.49
N ASP A 820 -69.55 -23.53 41.58
CA ASP A 820 -70.24 -23.89 42.87
C ASP A 820 -71.51 -23.02 43.12
N ALA A 821 -71.97 -22.23 42.11
CA ALA A 821 -73.21 -21.50 42.32
C ALA A 821 -74.47 -22.44 42.20
N PRO A 822 -75.38 -22.41 43.15
CA PRO A 822 -76.54 -23.30 43.13
C PRO A 822 -77.47 -22.92 41.95
N ASP A 823 -77.86 -23.93 41.17
CA ASP A 823 -78.84 -23.89 40.07
C ASP A 823 -80.19 -23.44 40.59
N ASP A 824 -80.57 -22.23 40.30
CA ASP A 824 -81.95 -21.73 40.51
C ASP A 824 -82.75 -21.97 39.23
N GLY A 825 -83.47 -23.09 39.27
CA GLY A 825 -84.34 -23.53 38.15
C GLY A 825 -85.50 -22.61 37.85
N SER A 826 -85.39 -21.82 36.81
CA SER A 826 -86.60 -21.27 36.16
C SER A 826 -86.41 -21.33 34.60
N GLY A 827 -87.02 -22.44 34.05
CA GLY A 827 -87.06 -22.70 32.64
C GLY A 827 -88.02 -21.77 31.89
N THR A 828 -87.68 -21.55 30.67
CA THR A 828 -88.62 -21.54 29.57
C THR A 828 -87.89 -21.70 28.21
N ALA A 829 -88.09 -22.84 27.61
CA ALA A 829 -87.88 -23.02 26.20
C ALA A 829 -89.08 -22.48 25.41
N PRO A 830 -88.96 -22.05 24.21
CA PRO A 830 -89.34 -22.90 23.07
C PRO A 830 -88.24 -22.78 21.90
N GLY A 831 -88.03 -23.74 21.13
CA GLY A 831 -88.74 -24.76 20.42
C GLY A 831 -88.44 -24.60 18.91
N GLY A 832 -87.86 -25.61 18.29
CA GLY A 832 -87.99 -25.94 16.86
C GLY A 832 -86.91 -25.31 15.96
N ASP A 833 -86.35 -25.95 15.08
CA ASP A 833 -86.65 -27.20 14.35
C ASP A 833 -85.32 -27.72 13.67
N ALA A 834 -85.34 -28.98 13.44
CA ALA A 834 -84.41 -29.84 12.80
C ALA A 834 -84.09 -29.54 11.34
N THR A 835 -82.90 -29.91 10.88
CA THR A 835 -82.73 -31.12 10.04
C THR A 835 -81.27 -31.31 9.67
N THR A 836 -80.69 -32.46 10.00
CA THR A 836 -80.05 -33.51 9.20
C THR A 836 -78.90 -33.09 8.30
N GLY A 837 -77.74 -33.65 8.42
CA GLY A 837 -77.32 -34.90 8.05
C GLY A 837 -75.82 -34.88 7.75
N GLY A 838 -75.06 -35.79 8.26
CA GLY A 838 -74.38 -36.81 7.61
C GLY A 838 -72.92 -36.37 7.16
N ASP A 839 -72.01 -36.85 7.74
CA ASP A 839 -71.18 -38.06 7.64
C ASP A 839 -69.72 -37.79 7.17
N SER A 840 -68.86 -38.23 8.03
CA SER A 840 -67.54 -38.92 7.83
C SER A 840 -66.61 -38.54 6.67
N GLY A 841 -65.36 -38.44 6.99
CA GLY A 841 -64.27 -38.79 6.05
C GLY A 841 -62.94 -38.25 6.34
N THR A 842 -62.19 -39.00 7.18
CA THR A 842 -60.72 -39.02 7.21
C THR A 842 -60.08 -38.96 5.82
N GLN A 843 -58.99 -38.22 5.62
CA GLN A 843 -57.66 -38.70 5.25
C GLN A 843 -56.70 -37.57 4.76
N THR A 844 -55.54 -37.58 5.33
CA THR A 844 -54.27 -37.01 4.80
C THR A 844 -53.75 -37.88 3.64
N PRO A 845 -52.57 -37.63 3.01
CA PRO A 845 -51.97 -36.43 2.47
C PRO A 845 -51.51 -36.61 1.00
N SER A 846 -50.89 -35.64 0.33
CA SER A 846 -49.71 -35.80 -0.49
C SER A 846 -49.53 -34.71 -1.54
N ASP A 847 -48.31 -34.23 -1.63
CA ASP A 847 -47.50 -33.84 -2.76
C ASP A 847 -48.19 -33.45 -4.10
N ASN A 848 -47.84 -32.30 -4.66
CA ASN A 848 -46.87 -32.21 -5.79
C ASN A 848 -46.88 -30.88 -6.51
N THR A 849 -45.70 -30.43 -6.74
CA THR A 849 -45.12 -29.78 -7.95
C THR A 849 -45.97 -28.94 -8.88
N GLY A 850 -45.41 -27.80 -9.26
CA GLY A 850 -45.55 -27.38 -10.65
C GLY A 850 -45.58 -25.90 -10.95
N THR A 851 -44.44 -25.38 -11.34
CA THR A 851 -44.18 -24.51 -12.51
C THR A 851 -44.94 -23.20 -12.77
N ALA A 852 -44.14 -22.17 -12.89
CA ALA A 852 -44.03 -21.17 -13.98
C ALA A 852 -45.13 -20.14 -14.19
N GLY A 853 -44.71 -18.92 -14.37
CA GLY A 853 -45.37 -17.92 -15.17
C GLY A 853 -45.24 -16.46 -14.75
N ASP A 854 -44.26 -15.84 -15.18
CA ASP A 854 -44.11 -14.60 -15.99
C ASP A 854 -44.82 -13.29 -15.57
N SER A 855 -43.98 -12.27 -15.63
CA SER A 855 -44.16 -10.86 -16.07
C SER A 855 -44.93 -9.87 -15.22
N ALA A 856 -44.20 -8.81 -14.80
CA ALA A 856 -44.45 -7.45 -15.31
C ALA A 856 -43.53 -6.42 -14.64
N SER A 857 -42.84 -5.73 -15.49
CA SER A 857 -42.20 -4.41 -15.48
C SER A 857 -42.71 -3.38 -14.46
N GLY A 858 -41.74 -2.66 -13.84
CA GLY A 858 -42.00 -1.41 -13.11
C GLY A 858 -40.74 -0.59 -12.96
N ASP A 859 -40.68 0.41 -13.71
CA ASP A 859 -39.82 1.55 -13.94
C ASP A 859 -38.88 1.99 -12.80
N VAL A 860 -37.61 2.23 -13.17
CA VAL A 860 -36.54 2.79 -12.31
C VAL A 860 -36.38 4.26 -12.66
N GLY A 861 -36.66 5.13 -11.70
CA GLY A 861 -36.35 6.55 -11.74
C GLY A 861 -34.87 6.84 -11.59
N ASP A 862 -34.44 7.71 -12.43
CA ASP A 862 -33.13 8.29 -12.68
C ASP A 862 -32.50 8.96 -11.46
N ASN A 863 -31.27 8.54 -11.08
CA ASN A 863 -30.41 9.19 -10.07
C ASN A 863 -29.20 9.90 -10.73
N GLY A 864 -29.47 10.75 -11.71
CA GLY A 864 -28.45 11.56 -12.40
C GLY A 864 -27.94 12.82 -11.67
N GLN A 865 -28.39 13.11 -10.45
CA GLN A 865 -28.03 14.38 -9.77
C GLN A 865 -26.82 14.35 -8.81
N PHE A 866 -26.31 13.17 -8.44
CA PHE A 866 -25.20 13.08 -7.47
C PHE A 866 -23.82 13.33 -8.09
N LEU A 867 -23.64 13.02 -9.37
CA LEU A 867 -22.36 13.24 -10.06
C LEU A 867 -22.10 14.68 -10.47
N ASN A 868 -23.13 15.51 -10.60
CA ASN A 868 -22.99 16.92 -10.96
C ASN A 868 -22.61 17.83 -9.78
N TRP A 869 -22.86 17.41 -8.54
CA TRP A 869 -22.45 18.17 -7.36
C TRP A 869 -20.94 18.02 -7.05
N LEU A 870 -20.35 16.86 -7.33
CA LEU A 870 -18.91 16.57 -7.13
C LEU A 870 -18.00 17.27 -8.15
N LEU A 871 -18.50 17.60 -9.33
CA LEU A 871 -17.73 18.24 -10.41
C LEU A 871 -17.73 19.78 -10.35
N ASN A 872 -18.64 20.39 -9.59
CA ASN A 872 -18.78 21.85 -9.56
C ASN A 872 -18.22 22.55 -8.31
N ASN A 873 -17.68 21.83 -7.32
CA ASN A 873 -17.12 22.45 -6.10
C ASN A 873 -15.63 22.15 -5.83
N GLY A 874 -14.89 21.67 -6.82
CA GLY A 874 -13.45 21.45 -6.76
C GLY A 874 -12.66 22.51 -7.55
N GLY A 875 -12.71 23.75 -7.16
CA GLY A 875 -11.88 24.78 -7.80
C GLY A 875 -11.79 26.06 -6.99
N THR A 876 -10.57 26.33 -6.58
CA THR A 876 -9.90 27.55 -6.15
C THR A 876 -9.50 27.63 -4.69
N GLY A 877 -8.17 27.72 -4.49
CA GLY A 877 -7.61 28.29 -3.28
C GLY A 877 -6.18 27.82 -2.93
N ARG A 878 -5.18 28.28 -3.74
CA ARG A 878 -3.72 28.43 -3.45
C ARG A 878 -2.97 27.25 -2.86
#